data_9e84fbd7d4934805861f94bec75f8b31
#
_entry.id   9e84fbd7d4934805861f94bec75f8b31
#
_cell.length_a   1.000
_cell.length_b   1.000
_cell.length_c   1.000
_cell.angle_alpha   90.00
_cell.angle_beta   90.00
_cell.angle_gamma   90.00
#
_symmetry.space_group_name_H-M   'P 1'
#
loop_
_entity.id
_entity.type
_entity.pdbx_description
1 polymer ?
#
loop_
_entity_poly.entity_id
_entity_poly.type
_entity_poly.pdbx_seq_one_letter_code
_entity_poly.pdbx_strand_id
1 'polypeptide(L)'
;SHPARPDEGYRDGEPAKDLFPADQLADHFPRLRIAAPLKISDQPRVAAGSRPPFPAPDQPSFYPKLRTMLIALLLAFTATINAQTLKTVPYRWKSVQMVGTGFVDGIVFHPTAKGVRYARTDMGGAYRWDPKANRWMPMLDWVPFQDLNLMGVESIAVDPTDPDKVYLACGTYTNRTTPDGAILRSSDGGRTFKITRVPFKFGGNENGRGNGERMTVDPNAPQRLLLGTRHDGLWRSDDGAVTWHRVDTFPSTGGARGAGIVVTLFDPASGKPGQGSTHAWVAVSDAEGPNLYESKDSGATWAPVPGAPSGLFPTHMILGDDEALWLTYGSSPGPSRMNAGAVWKLKDGNWTDVTPEKGSFGYVAVSVQEGKPDTAIVSTFGHPEHEQIFRTTDGGKTWRPTIGGKETYDYSKAPYIAHTGIHWLFDIEIDPANPNHAIFTTGYGGHETFNLTDADKGKPVIWHAMATGIEEAVPLQLLSPTKGAQLVTAIGDYGGFVHRNLDKPVPEGNFINPHFGNTTGVAAGDQAPDTIVRVGVPSGNSRAGNIGYSLDGGKTWQTTKTAPPGARNGHIAVSADGKIWIWSLSSAYRTTDMGQTWTPVTGLPSNPRVVADHVDPNLFYNLELFGGVLDTSRDGGATFTGKSFTLPGGLPHRGGDRMDARAGQDQLYPTPGKADDLWIAAFDGLYHSADGGGNFTKLPQVEQLHAFGFGKAAPGSSVPALYLVGTIDGVRGIFRSTDGARSWAIINDLAHQWGLVLQISGDPKKFGRVYVGAHGRGVSYGDPK
;
A
#
# COMPACT_ATOMS: atom_id res chain seq x y z
N SER A 1 -43.92 11.34 23.99
CA SER A 1 -42.66 10.60 24.02
C SER A 1 -42.06 10.58 22.64
N HIS A 2 -41.16 11.53 22.39
CA HIS A 2 -40.37 11.63 21.19
C HIS A 2 -39.12 10.75 21.34
N PRO A 3 -38.64 10.06 20.30
CA PRO A 3 -37.32 9.47 20.33
C PRO A 3 -36.28 10.56 20.05
N ALA A 4 -35.20 10.52 20.83
CA ALA A 4 -34.08 11.43 20.78
C ALA A 4 -33.38 11.38 19.40
N ARG A 5 -33.01 12.55 18.91
CA ARG A 5 -32.13 12.73 17.74
C ARG A 5 -30.71 12.28 18.08
N PRO A 6 -29.98 11.64 17.16
CA PRO A 6 -28.55 11.52 17.22
C PRO A 6 -27.93 12.74 16.53
N ASP A 7 -27.77 13.83 17.28
CA ASP A 7 -26.97 14.98 16.90
C ASP A 7 -25.83 15.09 17.91
N GLU A 8 -24.65 14.59 17.53
CA GLU A 8 -23.41 15.21 17.96
C GLU A 8 -22.39 15.05 16.83
N GLY A 9 -22.14 16.20 16.22
CA GLY A 9 -21.32 16.38 15.05
C GLY A 9 -19.89 15.90 15.23
N TYR A 10 -19.37 15.43 14.14
CA TYR A 10 -17.95 15.27 13.86
C TYR A 10 -17.29 16.67 13.94
N ARG A 11 -16.91 17.08 15.13
CA ARG A 11 -16.01 18.23 15.31
C ARG A 11 -14.60 17.70 15.13
N ASP A 12 -13.93 18.28 14.14
CA ASP A 12 -12.52 18.13 13.80
C ASP A 12 -11.63 17.82 15.00
N GLY A 13 -11.36 16.53 15.19
CA GLY A 13 -10.18 16.10 15.92
C GLY A 13 -8.97 16.43 15.03
N GLU A 14 -7.90 16.91 15.62
CA GLU A 14 -6.59 16.97 14.93
C GLU A 14 -6.39 15.68 14.16
N PRO A 15 -5.81 15.74 12.91
CA PRO A 15 -5.42 14.53 12.23
C PRO A 15 -4.63 13.71 13.24
N ALA A 16 -4.92 12.41 13.33
CA ALA A 16 -4.11 11.53 14.15
C ALA A 16 -2.67 11.87 13.77
N LYS A 17 -1.93 12.50 14.68
CA LYS A 17 -0.50 12.76 14.50
C LYS A 17 0.01 11.40 14.10
N ASP A 18 0.56 11.32 12.90
CA ASP A 18 1.06 10.10 12.31
C ASP A 18 1.64 9.24 13.40
N LEU A 19 1.01 8.10 13.69
CA LEU A 19 1.49 7.16 14.71
C LEU A 19 2.88 6.66 14.32
N PHE A 20 3.29 6.98 13.11
CA PHE A 20 4.61 6.80 12.56
C PHE A 20 4.95 8.07 11.77
N PRO A 21 5.81 8.97 12.29
CA PRO A 21 6.34 10.08 11.52
C PRO A 21 6.91 9.55 10.20
N ALA A 22 6.68 10.25 9.10
CA ALA A 22 7.23 9.92 7.78
C ALA A 22 8.76 9.71 7.83
N ASP A 23 9.43 10.33 8.78
CA ASP A 23 10.86 10.20 9.06
C ASP A 23 11.28 8.80 9.51
N GLN A 24 10.41 7.99 10.11
CA GLN A 24 10.75 6.61 10.48
C GLN A 24 10.62 5.61 9.32
N LEU A 25 9.81 5.91 8.31
CA LEU A 25 9.76 5.11 7.08
C LEU A 25 10.96 5.40 6.17
N ALA A 26 11.53 6.60 6.24
CA ALA A 26 12.68 7.01 5.45
C ALA A 26 13.97 6.25 5.77
N ASP A 27 14.13 5.77 7.01
CA ASP A 27 15.32 5.02 7.44
C ASP A 27 15.28 3.52 7.11
N HIS A 28 14.19 3.02 6.51
CA HIS A 28 13.95 1.59 6.33
C HIS A 28 14.12 1.08 4.89
N PHE A 29 14.59 1.92 3.95
CA PHE A 29 14.95 1.44 2.62
C PHE A 29 16.35 0.82 2.62
N PRO A 30 16.52 -0.46 2.20
CA PRO A 30 17.81 -1.12 2.18
C PRO A 30 18.77 -0.42 1.21
N ARG A 31 19.95 -0.05 1.70
CA ARG A 31 21.06 0.40 0.85
C ARG A 31 21.61 -0.82 0.10
N LEU A 32 21.14 -1.07 -1.10
CA LEU A 32 21.82 -1.97 -2.03
C LEU A 32 23.21 -1.38 -2.35
N ARG A 33 24.26 -1.90 -1.69
CA ARG A 33 25.63 -1.67 -2.15
C ARG A 33 25.82 -2.48 -3.43
N ILE A 34 25.62 -1.83 -4.57
CA ILE A 34 26.21 -2.31 -5.81
C ILE A 34 27.70 -2.12 -5.65
N ALA A 35 28.46 -3.21 -5.70
CA ALA A 35 29.92 -3.15 -5.72
C ALA A 35 30.35 -2.26 -6.88
N ALA A 36 31.01 -1.15 -6.55
CA ALA A 36 31.54 -0.23 -7.56
C ALA A 36 32.62 -0.96 -8.40
N PRO A 37 32.69 -0.74 -9.70
CA PRO A 37 33.80 -1.24 -10.49
C PRO A 37 35.11 -0.58 -10.00
N LEU A 38 36.14 -1.40 -9.83
CA LEU A 38 37.49 -0.99 -9.48
C LEU A 38 37.92 0.17 -10.38
N LYS A 39 38.17 1.33 -9.81
CA LYS A 39 38.83 2.44 -10.46
C LYS A 39 40.28 2.04 -10.72
N ILE A 40 40.65 1.91 -11.99
CA ILE A 40 42.05 1.89 -12.44
C ILE A 40 42.61 3.29 -12.20
N SER A 41 43.59 3.39 -11.32
CA SER A 41 44.30 4.63 -11.01
C SER A 41 45.11 5.08 -12.23
N ASP A 42 44.96 6.33 -12.62
CA ASP A 42 45.84 7.03 -13.54
C ASP A 42 47.30 7.07 -13.04
N GLN A 43 48.21 6.56 -13.81
CA GLN A 43 49.64 6.84 -13.71
C GLN A 43 50.08 7.66 -14.93
N PRO A 44 51.03 8.59 -14.79
CA PRO A 44 51.32 9.61 -15.79
C PRO A 44 52.19 9.09 -16.94
N ARG A 45 51.92 9.70 -18.12
CA ARG A 45 52.67 9.51 -19.36
C ARG A 45 54.10 9.97 -19.21
N VAL A 46 55.07 9.08 -19.53
CA VAL A 46 56.43 9.43 -19.90
C VAL A 46 56.75 8.90 -21.29
N ALA A 47 57.52 9.70 -22.00
CA ALA A 47 57.76 9.72 -23.43
C ALA A 47 58.53 8.52 -24.03
N ALA A 48 58.41 8.39 -25.35
CA ALA A 48 58.99 7.39 -26.21
C ALA A 48 60.54 7.32 -26.23
N GLY A 49 61.05 6.08 -26.24
CA GLY A 49 62.47 5.78 -26.56
C GLY A 49 62.60 4.35 -27.13
N SER A 50 63.21 4.32 -28.26
CA SER A 50 63.59 3.29 -29.27
C SER A 50 63.90 1.85 -28.78
N ARG A 51 63.53 0.89 -29.64
CA ARG A 51 63.98 -0.55 -29.67
C ARG A 51 65.45 -0.69 -30.04
N PRO A 52 66.14 -1.80 -29.73
CA PRO A 52 66.29 -2.93 -30.62
C PRO A 52 66.35 -4.34 -29.94
N PRO A 53 66.79 -5.45 -30.62
CA PRO A 53 65.94 -6.61 -30.88
C PRO A 53 66.36 -7.91 -30.14
N PHE A 54 65.53 -8.97 -30.34
CA PHE A 54 65.68 -10.34 -29.78
C PHE A 54 66.99 -11.06 -30.10
N PRO A 55 67.35 -12.08 -29.31
CA PRO A 55 67.19 -13.45 -29.82
C PRO A 55 66.56 -14.46 -28.86
N ALA A 56 65.87 -15.44 -29.42
CA ALA A 56 65.62 -16.72 -28.78
C ALA A 56 66.88 -17.56 -28.90
N PRO A 57 67.15 -18.53 -28.05
CA PRO A 57 66.57 -19.86 -28.21
C PRO A 57 66.44 -20.75 -26.92
N ASP A 58 65.86 -21.93 -27.15
CA ASP A 58 66.08 -23.25 -26.57
C ASP A 58 65.31 -23.67 -25.29
N GLN A 59 64.49 -24.67 -25.62
CA GLN A 59 63.94 -25.66 -24.67
C GLN A 59 65.05 -26.54 -24.06
N PRO A 60 64.89 -27.04 -22.87
CA PRO A 60 64.41 -28.44 -22.84
C PRO A 60 63.37 -28.77 -21.75
N SER A 61 62.58 -29.73 -22.13
CA SER A 61 61.64 -30.54 -21.36
C SER A 61 62.09 -30.93 -19.95
N PHE A 62 61.16 -30.78 -18.99
CA PHE A 62 60.93 -31.70 -17.86
C PHE A 62 59.74 -31.22 -17.03
N TYR A 63 58.66 -31.99 -17.03
CA TYR A 63 57.76 -32.35 -15.95
C TYR A 63 56.37 -32.75 -16.42
N PRO A 64 56.15 -34.05 -16.69
CA PRO A 64 54.77 -34.53 -16.95
C PRO A 64 53.96 -34.77 -15.67
N LYS A 65 54.52 -34.60 -14.46
CA LYS A 65 53.79 -34.88 -13.21
C LYS A 65 53.00 -33.71 -12.59
N LEU A 66 53.24 -32.48 -13.04
CA LEU A 66 52.46 -31.33 -12.50
C LEU A 66 51.12 -31.12 -13.20
N ARG A 67 50.98 -31.56 -14.47
CA ARG A 67 49.70 -31.47 -15.21
C ARG A 67 48.64 -32.44 -14.69
N THR A 68 49.04 -33.61 -14.20
CA THR A 68 48.11 -34.61 -13.66
C THR A 68 47.62 -34.24 -12.27
N MET A 69 48.42 -33.55 -11.46
CA MET A 69 47.98 -33.02 -10.15
C MET A 69 47.06 -31.79 -10.26
N LEU A 70 47.28 -30.90 -11.23
CA LEU A 70 46.36 -29.75 -11.43
C LEU A 70 45.01 -30.22 -12.02
N ILE A 71 44.97 -31.23 -12.86
CA ILE A 71 43.72 -31.79 -13.39
C ILE A 71 42.99 -32.61 -12.30
N ALA A 72 43.73 -33.31 -11.41
CA ALA A 72 43.12 -33.99 -10.26
C ALA A 72 42.63 -33.02 -9.19
N LEU A 73 43.29 -31.85 -8.97
CA LEU A 73 42.77 -30.79 -8.09
C LEU A 73 41.60 -30.01 -8.72
N LEU A 74 41.57 -29.82 -10.05
CA LEU A 74 40.40 -29.25 -10.71
C LEU A 74 39.18 -30.20 -10.75
N LEU A 75 39.41 -31.50 -10.78
CA LEU A 75 38.36 -32.54 -10.70
C LEU A 75 37.89 -32.85 -9.28
N ALA A 76 38.69 -32.52 -8.26
CA ALA A 76 38.27 -32.63 -6.87
C ALA A 76 37.54 -31.37 -6.33
N PHE A 77 37.53 -30.25 -7.06
CA PHE A 77 36.77 -29.01 -6.75
C PHE A 77 35.51 -28.81 -7.59
N THR A 78 35.15 -29.78 -8.41
CA THR A 78 33.76 -29.98 -8.79
C THR A 78 33.05 -30.76 -7.68
N ALA A 79 33.08 -30.23 -6.46
CA ALA A 79 31.98 -30.44 -5.56
C ALA A 79 30.76 -29.91 -6.32
N THR A 80 29.98 -30.80 -6.87
CA THR A 80 28.65 -30.58 -7.35
C THR A 80 27.94 -29.79 -6.23
N ILE A 81 27.86 -28.48 -6.37
CA ILE A 81 26.78 -27.72 -5.78
C ILE A 81 25.57 -28.30 -6.50
N ASN A 82 25.01 -29.37 -5.95
CA ASN A 82 23.65 -29.73 -6.17
C ASN A 82 22.86 -28.58 -5.56
N ALA A 83 22.71 -27.48 -6.29
CA ALA A 83 21.66 -26.53 -6.04
C ALA A 83 20.38 -27.37 -6.13
N GLN A 84 19.89 -27.80 -4.98
CA GLN A 84 18.68 -28.58 -4.88
C GLN A 84 17.61 -27.62 -5.39
N THR A 85 17.16 -27.85 -6.63
CA THR A 85 16.16 -26.96 -7.25
C THR A 85 14.95 -26.96 -6.33
N LEU A 86 14.63 -25.85 -5.70
CA LEU A 86 13.51 -25.73 -4.79
C LEU A 86 12.25 -26.22 -5.48
N LYS A 87 11.55 -27.13 -4.82
CA LYS A 87 10.29 -27.68 -5.35
C LYS A 87 9.28 -26.54 -5.48
N THR A 88 8.59 -26.44 -6.60
CA THR A 88 7.45 -25.55 -6.77
C THR A 88 6.14 -26.30 -6.53
N VAL A 89 5.27 -25.71 -5.71
CA VAL A 89 3.89 -26.18 -5.53
C VAL A 89 2.97 -25.08 -6.05
N PRO A 90 2.25 -25.30 -7.14
CA PRO A 90 1.40 -24.28 -7.74
C PRO A 90 0.20 -23.96 -6.83
N TYR A 91 -0.09 -22.69 -6.68
CA TYR A 91 -1.20 -22.16 -5.89
C TYR A 91 -2.17 -21.38 -6.78
N ARG A 92 -3.43 -21.34 -6.38
CA ARG A 92 -4.43 -20.40 -6.88
C ARG A 92 -4.61 -19.31 -5.85
N TRP A 93 -4.27 -18.08 -6.23
CA TRP A 93 -4.35 -16.90 -5.38
C TRP A 93 -5.61 -16.10 -5.64
N LYS A 94 -6.18 -15.50 -4.60
CA LYS A 94 -7.31 -14.58 -4.64
C LYS A 94 -7.19 -13.57 -3.51
N SER A 95 -7.75 -12.36 -3.71
CA SER A 95 -7.89 -11.37 -2.64
C SER A 95 -9.01 -11.75 -1.68
N VAL A 96 -8.81 -11.52 -0.39
CA VAL A 96 -9.86 -11.52 0.64
C VAL A 96 -10.69 -10.26 0.45
N GLN A 97 -12.01 -10.39 0.33
CA GLN A 97 -12.87 -9.27 -0.01
C GLN A 97 -13.18 -8.39 1.22
N MET A 98 -12.58 -7.19 1.27
CA MET A 98 -12.91 -6.08 2.18
C MET A 98 -13.64 -4.97 1.43
N VAL A 99 -13.29 -4.76 0.15
CA VAL A 99 -13.84 -3.81 -0.81
C VAL A 99 -13.47 -2.36 -0.48
N GLY A 100 -12.26 -1.97 -0.87
CA GLY A 100 -11.66 -0.66 -0.61
C GLY A 100 -10.68 -0.71 0.55
N THR A 101 -10.98 0.01 1.63
CA THR A 101 -10.19 0.13 2.87
C THR A 101 -8.89 0.94 2.73
N GLY A 102 -8.76 1.74 1.67
CA GLY A 102 -7.64 2.65 1.46
C GLY A 102 -7.92 3.69 0.39
N PHE A 103 -6.96 4.59 0.18
CA PHE A 103 -7.14 5.75 -0.64
C PHE A 103 -7.00 5.42 -2.14
N VAL A 104 -8.09 5.58 -2.89
CA VAL A 104 -8.05 5.64 -4.35
C VAL A 104 -7.80 7.10 -4.75
N ASP A 105 -6.62 7.37 -5.30
CA ASP A 105 -6.13 8.72 -5.59
C ASP A 105 -6.73 9.31 -6.86
N GLY A 106 -7.05 8.47 -7.85
CA GLY A 106 -7.59 8.93 -9.12
C GLY A 106 -8.22 7.84 -9.96
N ILE A 107 -9.15 8.26 -10.83
CA ILE A 107 -9.85 7.45 -11.83
C ILE A 107 -9.55 8.04 -13.20
N VAL A 108 -9.21 7.19 -14.15
CA VAL A 108 -9.02 7.59 -15.55
C VAL A 108 -9.91 6.75 -16.44
N PHE A 109 -10.90 7.38 -17.07
CA PHE A 109 -11.66 6.79 -18.17
C PHE A 109 -10.91 6.93 -19.49
N HIS A 110 -10.99 5.90 -20.33
CA HIS A 110 -10.50 6.06 -21.70
C HIS A 110 -11.48 6.93 -22.50
N PRO A 111 -11.02 8.01 -23.16
CA PRO A 111 -11.92 8.99 -23.75
C PRO A 111 -12.76 8.45 -24.92
N THR A 112 -12.29 7.44 -25.64
CA THR A 112 -12.97 6.90 -26.84
C THR A 112 -13.41 5.43 -26.70
N ALA A 113 -12.82 4.66 -25.77
CA ALA A 113 -13.11 3.23 -25.60
C ALA A 113 -14.04 2.99 -24.42
N LYS A 114 -15.31 2.77 -24.70
CA LYS A 114 -16.35 2.52 -23.69
C LYS A 114 -16.00 1.37 -22.76
N GLY A 115 -16.10 1.62 -21.46
CA GLY A 115 -15.89 0.63 -20.39
C GLY A 115 -14.44 0.35 -20.06
N VAL A 116 -13.49 1.01 -20.74
CA VAL A 116 -12.06 0.99 -20.37
C VAL A 116 -11.81 2.10 -19.34
N ARG A 117 -11.41 1.72 -18.14
CA ARG A 117 -11.11 2.64 -17.06
C ARG A 117 -10.08 2.05 -16.09
N TYR A 118 -9.34 2.93 -15.46
CA TYR A 118 -8.26 2.62 -14.53
C TYR A 118 -8.44 3.38 -13.22
N ALA A 119 -7.88 2.83 -12.14
CA ALA A 119 -7.79 3.48 -10.84
C ALA A 119 -6.36 3.39 -10.33
N ARG A 120 -5.89 4.42 -9.63
CA ARG A 120 -4.60 4.41 -8.92
C ARG A 120 -4.80 4.60 -7.44
N THR A 121 -3.88 4.04 -6.67
CA THR A 121 -3.84 4.16 -5.22
C THR A 121 -2.46 4.60 -4.76
N ASP A 122 -2.36 5.12 -3.55
CA ASP A 122 -1.11 5.66 -3.00
C ASP A 122 -0.08 4.57 -2.69
N MET A 123 -0.49 3.35 -2.31
CA MET A 123 0.40 2.26 -1.91
C MET A 123 0.00 0.87 -2.43
N GLY A 124 -1.22 0.72 -2.95
CA GLY A 124 -1.79 -0.55 -3.40
C GLY A 124 -1.63 -0.82 -4.91
N GLY A 125 -0.90 0.05 -5.61
CA GLY A 125 -0.69 -0.06 -7.06
C GLY A 125 -1.79 0.59 -7.89
N ALA A 126 -2.02 0.03 -9.07
CA ALA A 126 -3.07 0.44 -9.99
C ALA A 126 -4.01 -0.72 -10.31
N TYR A 127 -5.20 -0.36 -10.76
CA TYR A 127 -6.26 -1.32 -11.07
C TYR A 127 -6.89 -1.00 -12.43
N ARG A 128 -7.28 -2.05 -13.13
CA ARG A 128 -8.04 -1.97 -14.38
C ARG A 128 -9.44 -2.55 -14.17
N TRP A 129 -10.45 -1.88 -14.67
CA TRP A 129 -11.82 -2.41 -14.67
C TRP A 129 -11.97 -3.59 -15.62
N ASP A 130 -12.58 -4.67 -15.14
CA ASP A 130 -13.02 -5.78 -15.98
C ASP A 130 -14.57 -5.78 -16.06
N PRO A 131 -15.15 -5.34 -17.20
CA PRO A 131 -16.60 -5.24 -17.33
C PRO A 131 -17.30 -6.61 -17.35
N LYS A 132 -16.60 -7.68 -17.71
CA LYS A 132 -17.15 -9.05 -17.69
C LYS A 132 -17.23 -9.60 -16.27
N ALA A 133 -16.19 -9.36 -15.49
CA ALA A 133 -16.13 -9.77 -14.08
C ALA A 133 -16.86 -8.77 -13.16
N ASN A 134 -17.21 -7.59 -13.67
CA ASN A 134 -17.81 -6.47 -12.93
C ASN A 134 -17.00 -6.11 -11.66
N ARG A 135 -15.68 -5.97 -11.84
CA ARG A 135 -14.75 -5.68 -10.74
C ARG A 135 -13.44 -5.08 -11.23
N TRP A 136 -12.75 -4.45 -10.31
CA TRP A 136 -11.37 -4.01 -10.53
C TRP A 136 -10.39 -5.18 -10.43
N MET A 137 -9.40 -5.18 -11.31
CA MET A 137 -8.32 -6.17 -11.37
C MET A 137 -6.99 -5.50 -11.07
N PRO A 138 -6.23 -5.98 -10.09
CA PRO A 138 -4.92 -5.41 -9.78
C PRO A 138 -3.96 -5.59 -10.94
N MET A 139 -3.13 -4.57 -11.17
CA MET A 139 -2.18 -4.53 -12.27
C MET A 139 -0.73 -4.78 -11.83
N LEU A 140 -0.42 -4.62 -10.52
CA LEU A 140 0.94 -4.60 -9.98
C LEU A 140 1.25 -5.73 -8.99
N ASP A 141 0.42 -6.76 -8.85
CA ASP A 141 0.67 -7.90 -7.96
C ASP A 141 1.98 -8.67 -8.29
N TRP A 142 2.50 -8.50 -9.51
CA TRP A 142 3.77 -9.07 -9.97
C TRP A 142 5.01 -8.36 -9.45
N VAL A 143 4.87 -7.16 -8.87
CA VAL A 143 5.99 -6.35 -8.38
C VAL A 143 6.72 -7.09 -7.27
N PRO A 144 8.03 -7.39 -7.43
CA PRO A 144 8.81 -8.05 -6.40
C PRO A 144 9.27 -7.05 -5.33
N PHE A 145 9.75 -7.57 -4.21
CA PHE A 145 10.18 -6.75 -3.07
C PHE A 145 11.24 -5.69 -3.42
N GLN A 146 12.23 -6.04 -4.25
CA GLN A 146 13.28 -5.10 -4.64
C GLN A 146 12.76 -3.90 -5.44
N ASP A 147 11.57 -4.02 -6.01
CA ASP A 147 10.89 -2.99 -6.78
C ASP A 147 9.64 -2.44 -6.06
N LEU A 148 9.50 -2.67 -4.75
CA LEU A 148 8.32 -2.26 -3.96
C LEU A 148 7.95 -0.78 -4.13
N ASN A 149 8.92 0.09 -4.45
CA ASN A 149 8.68 1.50 -4.76
C ASN A 149 7.70 1.73 -5.93
N LEU A 150 7.53 0.73 -6.81
CA LEU A 150 6.57 0.80 -7.92
C LEU A 150 5.11 0.65 -7.49
N MET A 151 4.85 0.29 -6.21
CA MET A 151 3.49 0.13 -5.69
C MET A 151 2.79 1.47 -5.43
N GLY A 152 3.51 2.58 -5.27
CA GLY A 152 2.93 3.92 -5.27
C GLY A 152 2.73 4.42 -6.70
N VAL A 153 1.51 4.80 -7.07
CA VAL A 153 1.20 5.24 -8.44
C VAL A 153 0.74 6.71 -8.42
N GLU A 154 1.63 7.60 -8.85
CA GLU A 154 1.37 9.04 -8.81
C GLU A 154 0.54 9.57 -9.98
N SER A 155 0.56 8.88 -11.14
CA SER A 155 -0.23 9.28 -12.31
C SER A 155 -0.46 8.13 -13.28
N ILE A 156 -1.61 8.15 -13.96
CA ILE A 156 -1.97 7.25 -15.06
C ILE A 156 -2.23 8.09 -16.31
N ALA A 157 -1.69 7.65 -17.45
CA ALA A 157 -2.07 8.19 -18.75
C ALA A 157 -2.51 7.06 -19.70
N VAL A 158 -3.53 7.31 -20.48
CA VAL A 158 -4.00 6.42 -21.55
C VAL A 158 -3.72 7.02 -22.92
N ASP A 159 -3.46 6.19 -23.92
CA ASP A 159 -3.36 6.64 -25.31
C ASP A 159 -4.78 6.82 -25.87
N PRO A 160 -5.26 8.04 -26.18
CA PRO A 160 -6.63 8.26 -26.63
C PRO A 160 -6.98 7.55 -27.95
N THR A 161 -5.97 7.08 -28.69
CA THR A 161 -6.12 6.42 -29.99
C THR A 161 -5.98 4.90 -29.93
N ASP A 162 -5.49 4.36 -28.79
CA ASP A 162 -5.22 2.92 -28.63
C ASP A 162 -5.54 2.48 -27.18
N PRO A 163 -6.72 1.82 -26.96
CA PRO A 163 -7.17 1.45 -25.63
C PRO A 163 -6.31 0.38 -24.94
N ASP A 164 -5.39 -0.26 -25.66
CA ASP A 164 -4.46 -1.21 -25.09
C ASP A 164 -3.19 -0.56 -24.52
N LYS A 165 -2.97 0.73 -24.80
CA LYS A 165 -1.82 1.46 -24.27
C LYS A 165 -2.17 2.26 -23.02
N VAL A 166 -1.46 1.95 -21.94
CA VAL A 166 -1.54 2.67 -20.66
C VAL A 166 -0.14 2.83 -20.05
N TYR A 167 0.05 3.97 -19.40
CA TYR A 167 1.30 4.38 -18.77
C TYR A 167 1.05 4.69 -17.29
N LEU A 168 1.91 4.18 -16.39
CA LEU A 168 1.86 4.45 -14.96
C LEU A 168 3.17 5.13 -14.52
N ALA A 169 3.08 6.26 -13.84
CA ALA A 169 4.21 6.92 -13.19
C ALA A 169 4.30 6.39 -11.75
N CYS A 170 5.34 5.60 -11.46
CA CYS A 170 5.44 4.82 -10.23
C CYS A 170 6.61 5.24 -9.35
N GLY A 171 6.33 5.47 -8.08
CA GLY A 171 7.25 5.76 -6.99
C GLY A 171 6.48 6.26 -5.77
N THR A 172 6.91 5.88 -4.58
CA THR A 172 6.14 6.09 -3.34
C THR A 172 6.50 7.41 -2.65
N TYR A 173 7.81 7.72 -2.54
CA TYR A 173 8.31 8.90 -1.81
C TYR A 173 9.45 9.59 -2.52
N THR A 174 9.59 10.90 -2.27
CA THR A 174 10.66 11.74 -2.85
C THR A 174 11.87 11.91 -1.93
N ASN A 175 11.86 11.31 -0.72
CA ASN A 175 12.96 11.44 0.22
C ASN A 175 14.27 10.85 -0.32
N ARG A 176 15.40 11.19 0.33
CA ARG A 176 16.76 10.85 -0.13
C ARG A 176 17.06 9.35 -0.18
N THR A 177 16.40 8.55 0.65
CA THR A 177 16.66 7.10 0.76
C THR A 177 15.81 6.26 -0.19
N THR A 178 14.70 6.81 -0.71
CA THR A 178 13.85 6.13 -1.69
C THR A 178 14.56 6.07 -3.04
N PRO A 179 14.49 4.96 -3.77
CA PRO A 179 14.97 4.86 -5.14
C PRO A 179 14.27 5.84 -6.10
N ASP A 180 14.91 6.13 -7.23
CA ASP A 180 14.26 6.84 -8.32
C ASP A 180 13.08 6.06 -8.87
N GLY A 181 12.14 6.78 -9.51
CA GLY A 181 10.91 6.23 -10.01
C GLY A 181 11.03 5.48 -11.33
N ALA A 182 9.90 5.03 -11.83
CA ALA A 182 9.82 4.44 -13.17
C ALA A 182 8.49 4.74 -13.84
N ILE A 183 8.49 4.73 -15.17
CA ILE A 183 7.28 4.67 -15.98
C ILE A 183 7.06 3.23 -16.42
N LEU A 184 5.92 2.67 -16.06
CA LEU A 184 5.47 1.37 -16.52
C LEU A 184 4.62 1.56 -17.79
N ARG A 185 5.02 0.90 -18.89
CA ARG A 185 4.36 1.02 -20.19
C ARG A 185 3.70 -0.29 -20.57
N SER A 186 2.42 -0.28 -20.83
CA SER A 186 1.66 -1.44 -21.32
C SER A 186 1.18 -1.20 -22.75
N SER A 187 1.05 -2.27 -23.50
CA SER A 187 0.40 -2.35 -24.82
C SER A 187 -0.65 -3.47 -24.89
N ASP A 188 -1.15 -3.90 -23.74
CA ASP A 188 -2.15 -4.96 -23.61
C ASP A 188 -3.21 -4.61 -22.55
N GLY A 189 -3.47 -3.32 -22.37
CA GLY A 189 -4.45 -2.80 -21.40
C GLY A 189 -4.01 -3.00 -19.94
N GLY A 190 -2.71 -2.97 -19.67
CA GLY A 190 -2.19 -3.07 -18.31
C GLY A 190 -2.10 -4.50 -17.75
N ARG A 191 -2.05 -5.52 -18.62
CA ARG A 191 -1.84 -6.91 -18.20
C ARG A 191 -0.36 -7.23 -18.01
N THR A 192 0.49 -6.63 -18.87
CA THR A 192 1.95 -6.73 -18.75
C THR A 192 2.60 -5.36 -18.97
N PHE A 193 3.82 -5.18 -18.44
CA PHE A 193 4.51 -3.91 -18.47
C PHE A 193 5.98 -4.04 -18.90
N LYS A 194 6.43 -3.02 -19.63
CA LYS A 194 7.85 -2.70 -19.81
C LYS A 194 8.21 -1.54 -18.87
N ILE A 195 9.35 -1.61 -18.21
CA ILE A 195 9.79 -0.63 -17.21
C ILE A 195 10.79 0.33 -17.85
N THR A 196 10.51 1.62 -17.78
CA THR A 196 11.48 2.70 -18.07
C THR A 196 11.86 3.37 -16.77
N ARG A 197 13.10 3.18 -16.29
CA ARG A 197 13.62 3.91 -15.13
C ARG A 197 13.87 5.37 -15.51
N VAL A 198 13.52 6.28 -14.60
CA VAL A 198 13.70 7.73 -14.79
C VAL A 198 14.64 8.28 -13.71
N PRO A 199 15.37 9.40 -13.96
CA PRO A 199 16.36 9.91 -13.02
C PRO A 199 15.78 10.88 -11.98
N PHE A 200 14.50 10.68 -11.62
CA PHE A 200 13.77 11.48 -10.64
C PHE A 200 12.79 10.59 -9.86
N LYS A 201 12.23 11.15 -8.81
CA LYS A 201 11.36 10.44 -7.87
C LYS A 201 9.90 10.82 -8.07
N PHE A 202 9.02 9.89 -7.68
CA PHE A 202 7.59 10.13 -7.55
C PHE A 202 7.16 10.02 -6.08
N GLY A 203 6.09 10.70 -5.73
CA GLY A 203 5.53 10.75 -4.38
C GLY A 203 4.10 10.24 -4.32
N GLY A 204 3.87 9.02 -4.84
CA GLY A 204 2.55 8.40 -4.87
C GLY A 204 1.87 8.30 -3.50
N ASN A 205 2.65 8.38 -2.40
CA ASN A 205 2.11 8.45 -1.03
C ASN A 205 2.51 9.75 -0.29
N GLU A 206 2.62 10.86 -1.01
CA GLU A 206 2.92 12.17 -0.40
C GLU A 206 1.75 13.15 -0.57
N ASN A 207 1.79 14.27 0.15
CA ASN A 207 0.80 15.34 -0.02
C ASN A 207 0.73 15.79 -1.48
N GLY A 208 -0.48 16.01 -2.01
CA GLY A 208 -0.71 16.31 -3.40
C GLY A 208 -0.79 15.08 -4.32
N ARG A 209 -0.82 13.86 -3.76
CA ARG A 209 -0.97 12.62 -4.53
C ARG A 209 -2.34 12.47 -5.21
N GLY A 210 -3.38 13.06 -4.63
CA GLY A 210 -4.71 13.08 -5.23
C GLY A 210 -4.86 14.07 -6.39
N ASN A 211 -3.91 15.01 -6.57
CA ASN A 211 -3.96 15.95 -7.69
C ASN A 211 -3.53 15.25 -8.99
N GLY A 212 -4.06 15.67 -10.12
CA GLY A 212 -3.61 15.09 -11.38
C GLY A 212 -4.60 15.22 -12.54
N GLU A 213 -4.31 14.58 -13.67
CA GLU A 213 -3.17 13.69 -13.85
C GLU A 213 -1.91 14.46 -14.24
N ARG A 214 -0.77 14.04 -13.72
CA ARG A 214 0.54 14.69 -13.98
C ARG A 214 1.15 14.28 -15.31
N MET A 215 0.70 13.16 -15.88
CA MET A 215 1.17 12.61 -17.16
C MET A 215 0.02 12.58 -18.16
N THR A 216 0.29 13.05 -19.38
CA THR A 216 -0.70 13.06 -20.46
C THR A 216 -0.06 12.63 -21.77
N VAL A 217 -0.85 11.98 -22.63
CA VAL A 217 -0.50 11.58 -24.00
C VAL A 217 -1.08 12.60 -24.96
N ASP A 218 -0.29 13.05 -25.94
CA ASP A 218 -0.78 13.93 -26.99
C ASP A 218 -1.76 13.16 -27.93
N PRO A 219 -3.04 13.55 -27.99
CA PRO A 219 -4.03 12.84 -28.81
C PRO A 219 -3.74 12.91 -30.30
N ASN A 220 -2.97 13.91 -30.76
CA ASN A 220 -2.58 14.08 -32.15
C ASN A 220 -1.23 13.45 -32.50
N ALA A 221 -0.41 13.11 -31.50
CA ALA A 221 0.87 12.40 -31.65
C ALA A 221 1.11 11.48 -30.47
N PRO A 222 0.51 10.27 -30.41
CA PRO A 222 0.52 9.41 -29.23
C PRO A 222 1.91 8.94 -28.75
N GLN A 223 2.95 9.18 -29.54
CA GLN A 223 4.34 8.97 -29.11
C GLN A 223 4.84 10.09 -28.18
N ARG A 224 4.16 11.24 -28.19
CA ARG A 224 4.49 12.38 -27.34
C ARG A 224 3.71 12.32 -26.03
N LEU A 225 4.46 12.41 -24.92
CA LEU A 225 3.89 12.55 -23.59
C LEU A 225 4.54 13.73 -22.86
N LEU A 226 3.76 14.40 -22.03
CA LEU A 226 4.25 15.31 -20.99
C LEU A 226 4.10 14.68 -19.63
N LEU A 227 5.03 14.98 -18.73
CA LEU A 227 5.04 14.50 -17.35
C LEU A 227 5.53 15.61 -16.41
N GLY A 228 4.67 16.01 -15.49
CA GLY A 228 5.01 16.88 -14.38
C GLY A 228 5.63 16.12 -13.22
N THR A 229 6.74 16.61 -12.68
CA THR A 229 7.36 16.02 -11.49
C THR A 229 7.18 16.89 -10.25
N ARG A 230 7.49 16.34 -9.09
CA ARG A 230 7.40 17.09 -7.83
C ARG A 230 8.52 18.11 -7.64
N HIS A 231 9.74 17.78 -8.07
CA HIS A 231 10.93 18.60 -7.80
C HIS A 231 11.84 18.79 -9.00
N ASP A 232 11.63 18.05 -10.09
CA ASP A 232 12.55 17.97 -11.22
C ASP A 232 12.01 18.65 -12.50
N GLY A 233 10.91 19.42 -12.38
CA GLY A 233 10.32 20.20 -13.47
C GLY A 233 9.46 19.36 -14.43
N LEU A 234 9.30 19.88 -15.65
CA LEU A 234 8.52 19.25 -16.72
C LEU A 234 9.42 18.33 -17.56
N TRP A 235 8.92 17.14 -17.88
CA TRP A 235 9.59 16.16 -18.73
C TRP A 235 8.73 15.80 -19.92
N ARG A 236 9.39 15.44 -21.02
CA ARG A 236 8.76 15.07 -22.29
C ARG A 236 9.35 13.78 -22.83
N SER A 237 8.50 12.95 -23.40
CA SER A 237 8.87 11.82 -24.27
C SER A 237 8.31 12.07 -25.67
N ASP A 238 9.04 11.63 -26.71
CA ASP A 238 8.60 11.65 -28.11
C ASP A 238 8.62 10.25 -28.74
N ASP A 239 8.79 9.20 -27.93
CA ASP A 239 8.94 7.80 -28.34
C ASP A 239 8.07 6.82 -27.56
N GLY A 240 6.93 7.28 -27.02
CA GLY A 240 6.00 6.43 -26.26
C GLY A 240 6.54 6.05 -24.89
N ALA A 241 7.14 7.00 -24.20
CA ALA A 241 7.72 6.87 -22.87
C ALA A 241 8.91 5.89 -22.76
N VAL A 242 9.60 5.61 -23.88
CA VAL A 242 10.84 4.80 -23.87
C VAL A 242 12.00 5.63 -23.33
N THR A 243 12.12 6.88 -23.79
CA THR A 243 13.09 7.86 -23.28
C THR A 243 12.39 9.14 -22.85
N TRP A 244 13.02 9.83 -21.91
CA TRP A 244 12.53 11.07 -21.34
C TRP A 244 13.63 12.13 -21.33
N HIS A 245 13.28 13.36 -21.66
CA HIS A 245 14.17 14.51 -21.55
C HIS A 245 13.46 15.65 -20.79
N ARG A 246 14.23 16.40 -20.03
CA ARG A 246 13.72 17.57 -19.31
C ARG A 246 13.38 18.68 -20.29
N VAL A 247 12.29 19.38 -20.06
CA VAL A 247 11.90 20.57 -20.81
C VAL A 247 12.57 21.79 -20.15
N ASP A 248 13.81 22.10 -20.55
CA ASP A 248 14.61 23.14 -19.90
C ASP A 248 14.06 24.58 -20.12
N THR A 249 13.16 24.75 -21.07
CA THR A 249 12.44 26.01 -21.29
C THR A 249 11.26 26.22 -20.33
N PHE A 250 10.85 25.19 -19.58
CA PHE A 250 9.79 25.33 -18.61
C PHE A 250 10.31 26.02 -17.34
N PRO A 251 9.72 27.17 -16.91
CA PRO A 251 10.36 28.08 -15.96
C PRO A 251 10.14 27.70 -14.48
N SER A 252 9.39 26.65 -14.15
CA SER A 252 9.02 26.33 -12.76
C SER A 252 9.24 24.88 -12.39
N THR A 253 9.61 24.63 -11.13
CA THR A 253 9.63 23.29 -10.51
C THR A 253 8.59 23.13 -9.39
N GLY A 254 7.75 24.16 -9.20
CA GLY A 254 6.72 24.22 -8.13
C GLY A 254 7.08 25.20 -7.02
N GLY A 255 6.08 25.57 -6.22
CA GLY A 255 6.24 26.44 -5.06
C GLY A 255 6.83 25.70 -3.85
N ALA A 256 7.43 26.45 -2.93
CA ALA A 256 8.14 25.92 -1.75
C ALA A 256 7.26 25.00 -0.85
N ARG A 257 5.94 25.20 -0.85
CA ARG A 257 4.95 24.41 -0.09
C ARG A 257 4.03 23.57 -1.00
N GLY A 258 4.34 23.54 -2.29
CA GLY A 258 3.54 22.88 -3.29
C GLY A 258 3.95 21.42 -3.53
N ALA A 259 3.18 20.74 -4.36
CA ALA A 259 3.41 19.37 -4.79
C ALA A 259 4.06 19.29 -6.19
N GLY A 260 4.75 20.33 -6.63
CA GLY A 260 5.37 20.41 -7.93
C GLY A 260 4.38 20.67 -9.07
N ILE A 261 4.62 20.09 -10.24
CA ILE A 261 3.71 20.15 -11.37
C ILE A 261 2.61 19.09 -11.17
N VAL A 262 1.35 19.52 -11.11
CA VAL A 262 0.23 18.66 -10.68
C VAL A 262 -0.68 18.21 -11.84
N VAL A 263 -0.77 18.98 -12.92
CA VAL A 263 -1.56 18.60 -14.11
C VAL A 263 -0.81 18.99 -15.38
N THR A 264 -0.83 18.10 -16.37
CA THR A 264 -0.41 18.41 -17.74
C THR A 264 -1.55 18.10 -18.71
N LEU A 265 -1.76 18.92 -19.75
CA LEU A 265 -2.89 18.77 -20.65
C LEU A 265 -2.52 19.24 -22.06
N PHE A 266 -2.93 18.50 -23.11
CA PHE A 266 -2.87 18.93 -24.50
C PHE A 266 -4.25 19.37 -24.99
N ASP A 267 -4.28 20.33 -25.90
CA ASP A 267 -5.49 20.69 -26.65
C ASP A 267 -5.61 19.81 -27.90
N PRO A 268 -6.62 18.91 -27.95
CA PRO A 268 -6.85 18.09 -29.14
C PRO A 268 -7.16 18.91 -30.40
N ALA A 269 -7.83 20.05 -30.23
CA ALA A 269 -8.26 20.91 -31.37
C ALA A 269 -7.08 21.68 -31.99
N SER A 270 -5.97 21.86 -31.27
CA SER A 270 -4.81 22.63 -31.72
C SER A 270 -3.90 21.90 -32.71
N GLY A 271 -4.19 20.65 -33.04
CA GLY A 271 -3.34 19.81 -33.89
C GLY A 271 -4.12 18.98 -34.90
N LYS A 272 -3.38 18.09 -35.57
CA LYS A 272 -3.93 17.08 -36.47
C LYS A 272 -3.27 15.73 -36.22
N PRO A 273 -3.98 14.61 -36.44
CA PRO A 273 -3.39 13.29 -36.29
C PRO A 273 -2.05 13.15 -37.03
N GLY A 274 -1.01 12.72 -36.33
CA GLY A 274 0.35 12.56 -36.84
C GLY A 274 1.21 13.82 -36.83
N GLN A 275 0.67 15.01 -36.52
CA GLN A 275 1.42 16.27 -36.45
C GLN A 275 1.65 16.74 -35.00
N GLY A 276 0.84 16.26 -34.07
CA GLY A 276 0.84 16.66 -32.68
C GLY A 276 0.08 17.95 -32.40
N SER A 277 -0.32 18.10 -31.13
CA SER A 277 -0.95 19.30 -30.61
C SER A 277 0.07 20.44 -30.51
N THR A 278 -0.34 21.66 -30.87
CA THR A 278 0.50 22.86 -30.75
C THR A 278 0.26 23.57 -29.42
N HIS A 279 -0.91 23.41 -28.81
CA HIS A 279 -1.28 24.04 -27.56
C HIS A 279 -1.31 23.01 -26.40
N ALA A 280 -0.72 23.39 -25.29
CA ALA A 280 -0.70 22.59 -24.07
C ALA A 280 -0.68 23.50 -22.84
N TRP A 281 -1.20 22.98 -21.71
CA TRP A 281 -1.17 23.65 -20.41
C TRP A 281 -0.50 22.79 -19.36
N VAL A 282 0.08 23.47 -18.38
CA VAL A 282 0.71 22.86 -17.19
C VAL A 282 0.28 23.63 -15.95
N ALA A 283 -0.36 22.95 -15.00
CA ALA A 283 -0.67 23.49 -13.70
C ALA A 283 0.42 23.14 -12.68
N VAL A 284 0.85 24.15 -11.94
CA VAL A 284 1.92 24.07 -10.95
C VAL A 284 1.35 24.35 -9.57
N SER A 285 1.62 23.50 -8.62
CA SER A 285 1.21 23.65 -7.21
C SER A 285 2.02 24.77 -6.54
N ASP A 286 1.69 26.01 -6.90
CA ASP A 286 2.29 27.23 -6.36
C ASP A 286 1.20 28.26 -6.02
N ALA A 287 1.12 28.66 -4.76
CA ALA A 287 0.18 29.68 -4.31
C ALA A 287 0.74 31.10 -4.39
N GLU A 288 2.05 31.26 -4.49
CA GLU A 288 2.75 32.55 -4.41
C GLU A 288 3.22 33.05 -5.79
N GLY A 289 3.55 32.14 -6.69
CA GLY A 289 4.00 32.41 -8.04
C GLY A 289 2.94 32.12 -9.10
N PRO A 290 3.30 32.20 -10.38
CA PRO A 290 2.46 31.72 -11.48
C PRO A 290 2.20 30.23 -11.33
N ASN A 291 0.93 29.84 -11.40
CA ASN A 291 0.49 28.47 -11.16
C ASN A 291 -0.18 27.80 -12.36
N LEU A 292 -0.30 28.53 -13.48
CA LEU A 292 -0.74 28.00 -14.78
C LEU A 292 0.15 28.54 -15.89
N TYR A 293 0.63 27.63 -16.73
CA TYR A 293 1.47 27.93 -17.88
C TYR A 293 0.86 27.35 -19.16
N GLU A 294 1.08 28.02 -20.29
CA GLU A 294 0.70 27.55 -21.62
C GLU A 294 1.88 27.51 -22.56
N SER A 295 1.84 26.59 -23.51
CA SER A 295 2.67 26.54 -24.70
C SER A 295 1.78 26.59 -25.94
N LYS A 296 2.15 27.36 -26.95
CA LYS A 296 1.49 27.46 -28.27
C LYS A 296 2.34 26.96 -29.43
N ASP A 297 3.45 26.33 -29.12
CA ASP A 297 4.46 25.85 -30.07
C ASP A 297 4.88 24.39 -29.79
N SER A 298 3.92 23.56 -29.43
CA SER A 298 4.13 22.12 -29.15
C SER A 298 5.07 21.85 -27.99
N GLY A 299 5.10 22.74 -26.98
CA GLY A 299 5.93 22.59 -25.78
C GLY A 299 7.38 23.05 -25.95
N ALA A 300 7.71 23.80 -27.03
CA ALA A 300 9.03 24.35 -27.20
C ALA A 300 9.32 25.55 -26.30
N THR A 301 8.31 26.41 -26.08
CA THR A 301 8.36 27.51 -25.12
C THR A 301 7.10 27.53 -24.22
N TRP A 302 7.26 28.11 -23.03
CA TRP A 302 6.22 28.18 -22.03
C TRP A 302 6.12 29.59 -21.43
N ALA A 303 4.90 30.06 -21.25
CA ALA A 303 4.62 31.35 -20.63
C ALA A 303 3.52 31.22 -19.57
N PRO A 304 3.59 32.01 -18.48
CA PRO A 304 2.48 32.09 -17.53
C PRO A 304 1.20 32.56 -18.21
N VAL A 305 0.07 31.95 -17.90
CA VAL A 305 -1.25 32.39 -18.36
C VAL A 305 -1.63 33.67 -17.64
N PRO A 306 -1.90 34.79 -18.36
CA PRO A 306 -2.23 36.06 -17.71
C PRO A 306 -3.50 35.99 -16.87
N GLY A 307 -3.48 36.66 -15.70
CA GLY A 307 -4.65 36.77 -14.83
C GLY A 307 -5.05 35.49 -14.11
N ALA A 308 -4.23 34.44 -14.14
CA ALA A 308 -4.49 33.20 -13.39
C ALA A 308 -4.70 33.50 -11.88
N PRO A 309 -5.67 32.86 -11.22
CA PRO A 309 -5.92 33.04 -9.80
C PRO A 309 -4.66 32.75 -8.97
N SER A 310 -4.41 33.55 -7.94
CA SER A 310 -3.26 33.41 -7.04
C SER A 310 -3.72 33.25 -5.59
N GLY A 311 -2.82 32.82 -4.70
CA GLY A 311 -3.10 32.62 -3.27
C GLY A 311 -3.63 31.24 -2.93
N LEU A 312 -3.91 30.39 -3.92
CA LEU A 312 -4.38 29.01 -3.78
C LEU A 312 -3.56 28.08 -4.68
N PHE A 313 -3.57 26.78 -4.36
CA PHE A 313 -2.93 25.73 -5.15
C PHE A 313 -3.92 25.12 -6.14
N PRO A 314 -3.62 25.05 -7.44
CA PRO A 314 -4.42 24.25 -8.37
C PRO A 314 -4.35 22.77 -7.99
N THR A 315 -5.47 22.08 -8.12
CA THR A 315 -5.62 20.65 -7.78
C THR A 315 -5.93 19.79 -8.98
N HIS A 316 -6.95 20.18 -9.76
CA HIS A 316 -7.32 19.55 -11.04
C HIS A 316 -7.58 20.58 -12.12
N MET A 317 -7.47 20.14 -13.38
CA MET A 317 -7.72 20.95 -14.57
C MET A 317 -8.27 20.05 -15.69
N ILE A 318 -9.30 20.50 -16.37
CA ILE A 318 -9.86 19.83 -17.53
C ILE A 318 -10.21 20.85 -18.63
N LEU A 319 -10.09 20.44 -19.88
CA LEU A 319 -10.51 21.20 -21.05
C LEU A 319 -11.86 20.71 -21.54
N GLY A 320 -12.82 21.61 -21.66
CA GLY A 320 -14.11 21.33 -22.31
C GLY A 320 -14.02 21.40 -23.83
N ASP A 321 -14.98 20.80 -24.54
CA ASP A 321 -15.07 20.80 -26.00
C ASP A 321 -15.19 22.21 -26.63
N ASP A 322 -15.50 23.21 -25.81
CA ASP A 322 -15.58 24.62 -26.21
C ASP A 322 -14.26 25.39 -25.93
N GLU A 323 -13.18 24.67 -25.74
CA GLU A 323 -11.84 25.20 -25.38
C GLU A 323 -11.80 25.95 -24.04
N ALA A 324 -12.82 25.83 -23.19
CA ALA A 324 -12.79 26.38 -21.85
C ALA A 324 -12.00 25.48 -20.89
N LEU A 325 -11.04 26.04 -20.19
CA LEU A 325 -10.37 25.37 -19.09
C LEU A 325 -11.15 25.56 -17.80
N TRP A 326 -11.42 24.46 -17.11
CA TRP A 326 -11.96 24.45 -15.76
C TRP A 326 -10.85 24.05 -14.77
N LEU A 327 -10.73 24.79 -13.68
CA LEU A 327 -9.71 24.57 -12.65
C LEU A 327 -10.33 24.59 -11.26
N THR A 328 -9.90 23.67 -10.42
CA THR A 328 -10.19 23.67 -8.98
C THR A 328 -8.95 24.09 -8.19
N TYR A 329 -9.18 24.77 -7.06
CA TYR A 329 -8.15 25.29 -6.20
C TYR A 329 -8.43 24.98 -4.74
N GLY A 330 -7.37 24.69 -3.97
CA GLY A 330 -7.40 24.53 -2.52
C GLY A 330 -6.30 25.32 -1.81
N SER A 331 -6.46 25.54 -0.51
CA SER A 331 -5.44 26.24 0.32
C SER A 331 -4.25 25.36 0.70
N SER A 332 -4.25 24.10 0.30
CA SER A 332 -3.13 23.16 0.41
C SER A 332 -3.15 22.16 -0.75
N PRO A 333 -2.04 21.44 -1.03
CA PRO A 333 -2.05 20.38 -2.02
C PRO A 333 -2.93 19.15 -1.66
N GLY A 334 -3.30 18.97 -0.38
CA GLY A 334 -4.07 17.81 0.13
C GLY A 334 -3.30 16.49 0.18
N PRO A 335 -3.89 15.45 0.78
CA PRO A 335 -5.14 15.39 1.53
C PRO A 335 -5.04 15.92 2.96
N SER A 336 -4.47 17.07 3.15
CA SER A 336 -4.42 17.80 4.42
C SER A 336 -5.55 18.85 4.47
N ARG A 337 -5.85 19.35 5.67
CA ARG A 337 -6.93 20.34 5.89
C ARG A 337 -6.83 21.51 4.89
N MET A 338 -7.94 21.80 4.24
CA MET A 338 -8.14 23.00 3.43
C MET A 338 -9.13 23.95 4.12
N ASN A 339 -8.87 25.23 4.06
CA ASN A 339 -9.71 26.28 4.66
C ASN A 339 -10.10 27.38 3.66
N ALA A 340 -9.78 27.21 2.41
CA ALA A 340 -10.19 28.03 1.29
C ALA A 340 -10.10 27.24 -0.01
N GLY A 341 -10.94 27.58 -0.97
CA GLY A 341 -10.92 27.00 -2.30
C GLY A 341 -11.78 27.78 -3.28
N ALA A 342 -11.61 27.50 -4.57
CA ALA A 342 -12.36 28.14 -5.64
C ALA A 342 -12.44 27.22 -6.87
N VAL A 343 -13.43 27.50 -7.73
CA VAL A 343 -13.55 26.92 -9.08
C VAL A 343 -13.51 28.07 -10.09
N TRP A 344 -12.60 27.97 -11.03
CA TRP A 344 -12.42 28.99 -12.07
C TRP A 344 -12.57 28.41 -13.45
N LYS A 345 -13.12 29.20 -14.38
CA LYS A 345 -13.22 28.90 -15.81
C LYS A 345 -12.45 29.96 -16.59
N LEU A 346 -11.54 29.51 -17.48
CA LEU A 346 -10.84 30.34 -18.45
C LEU A 346 -11.39 30.03 -19.83
N LYS A 347 -11.89 31.07 -20.52
CA LYS A 347 -12.36 30.97 -21.90
C LYS A 347 -12.01 32.25 -22.66
N ASP A 348 -11.43 32.13 -23.85
CA ASP A 348 -11.05 33.27 -24.71
C ASP A 348 -10.22 34.31 -23.95
N GLY A 349 -9.31 33.87 -23.08
CA GLY A 349 -8.47 34.73 -22.25
C GLY A 349 -9.19 35.39 -21.05
N ASN A 350 -10.46 35.11 -20.84
CA ASN A 350 -11.24 35.69 -19.74
C ASN A 350 -11.45 34.69 -18.62
N TRP A 351 -11.07 35.07 -17.39
CA TRP A 351 -11.30 34.33 -16.17
C TRP A 351 -12.67 34.62 -15.57
N THR A 352 -13.39 33.58 -15.19
CA THR A 352 -14.69 33.66 -14.49
C THR A 352 -14.64 32.81 -13.22
N ASP A 353 -14.94 33.42 -12.06
CA ASP A 353 -15.15 32.70 -10.80
C ASP A 353 -16.53 32.01 -10.89
N VAL A 354 -16.54 30.69 -10.92
CA VAL A 354 -17.74 29.85 -10.99
C VAL A 354 -17.89 28.97 -9.74
N THR A 355 -17.28 29.39 -8.63
CA THR A 355 -17.29 28.66 -7.36
C THR A 355 -18.72 28.44 -6.88
N PRO A 356 -19.15 27.19 -6.64
CA PRO A 356 -20.53 26.88 -6.21
C PRO A 356 -20.94 27.54 -4.90
N GLU A 357 -20.07 27.45 -3.93
CA GLU A 357 -20.26 27.93 -2.56
C GLU A 357 -18.93 28.44 -2.00
N LYS A 358 -18.96 29.58 -1.30
CA LYS A 358 -17.78 30.13 -0.65
C LYS A 358 -17.78 29.75 0.82
N GLY A 359 -16.68 29.16 1.29
CA GLY A 359 -16.57 28.70 2.67
C GLY A 359 -15.14 28.38 3.09
N SER A 360 -15.00 27.83 4.28
CA SER A 360 -13.71 27.43 4.83
C SER A 360 -13.34 26.00 4.48
N PHE A 361 -13.29 25.69 3.17
CA PHE A 361 -12.97 24.38 2.58
C PHE A 361 -12.38 24.56 1.18
N GLY A 362 -11.78 23.49 0.63
CA GLY A 362 -11.19 23.46 -0.72
C GLY A 362 -12.13 22.94 -1.80
N TYR A 363 -11.73 23.13 -3.07
CA TYR A 363 -12.25 22.38 -4.22
C TYR A 363 -11.10 21.58 -4.83
N VAL A 364 -11.34 20.31 -5.16
CA VAL A 364 -10.24 19.39 -5.46
C VAL A 364 -10.39 18.61 -6.76
N ALA A 365 -11.58 18.41 -7.27
CA ALA A 365 -11.78 17.72 -8.54
C ALA A 365 -12.83 18.44 -9.41
N VAL A 366 -12.67 18.28 -10.74
CA VAL A 366 -13.60 18.79 -11.74
C VAL A 366 -13.65 17.84 -12.93
N SER A 367 -14.88 17.53 -13.40
CA SER A 367 -15.10 16.78 -14.65
C SER A 367 -16.16 17.48 -15.47
N VAL A 368 -15.94 17.58 -16.80
CA VAL A 368 -16.86 18.19 -17.77
C VAL A 368 -17.49 17.10 -18.63
N GLN A 369 -18.80 17.20 -18.86
CA GLN A 369 -19.52 16.20 -19.65
C GLN A 369 -19.16 16.33 -21.13
N GLU A 370 -18.67 15.25 -21.72
CA GLU A 370 -18.36 15.14 -23.16
C GLU A 370 -19.57 15.58 -24.01
N GLY A 371 -19.34 16.41 -25.01
CA GLY A 371 -20.36 16.99 -25.89
C GLY A 371 -21.26 18.05 -25.25
N LYS A 372 -21.01 18.46 -23.98
CA LYS A 372 -21.77 19.48 -23.26
C LYS A 372 -20.89 20.32 -22.35
N PRO A 373 -20.09 21.23 -22.89
CA PRO A 373 -19.08 21.98 -22.15
C PRO A 373 -19.60 22.89 -21.04
N ASP A 374 -20.89 23.21 -21.03
CA ASP A 374 -21.55 23.94 -19.94
C ASP A 374 -22.02 23.02 -18.78
N THR A 375 -21.82 21.70 -18.92
CA THR A 375 -22.22 20.72 -17.91
C THR A 375 -20.98 20.16 -17.23
N ALA A 376 -20.85 20.42 -15.93
CA ALA A 376 -19.70 19.98 -15.12
C ALA A 376 -20.12 19.52 -13.73
N ILE A 377 -19.24 18.75 -13.09
CA ILE A 377 -19.30 18.42 -11.66
C ILE A 377 -18.00 18.81 -10.98
N VAL A 378 -18.10 19.24 -9.72
CA VAL A 378 -16.93 19.58 -8.88
C VAL A 378 -17.14 19.03 -7.48
N SER A 379 -16.02 18.71 -6.79
CA SER A 379 -16.05 18.21 -5.42
C SER A 379 -15.39 19.18 -4.44
N THR A 380 -15.86 19.15 -3.17
CA THR A 380 -15.24 19.86 -2.05
C THR A 380 -14.21 19.01 -1.35
N PHE A 381 -13.40 19.65 -0.51
CA PHE A 381 -12.50 18.99 0.44
C PHE A 381 -12.45 19.75 1.78
N GLY A 382 -12.81 19.04 2.85
CA GLY A 382 -12.86 19.62 4.19
C GLY A 382 -14.11 20.46 4.44
N HIS A 383 -15.21 20.18 3.74
CA HIS A 383 -16.47 20.86 3.94
C HIS A 383 -17.01 20.60 5.36
N PRO A 384 -17.46 21.64 6.12
CA PRO A 384 -17.74 21.54 7.55
C PRO A 384 -18.90 20.60 7.90
N GLU A 385 -19.89 20.44 7.03
CA GLU A 385 -21.01 19.54 7.29
C GLU A 385 -20.68 18.11 6.82
N HIS A 386 -20.29 17.95 5.57
CA HIS A 386 -19.84 16.73 4.89
C HIS A 386 -19.42 17.10 3.47
N GLU A 387 -18.54 16.33 2.86
CA GLU A 387 -18.09 16.60 1.49
C GLU A 387 -19.27 16.73 0.52
N GLN A 388 -19.17 17.68 -0.41
CA GLN A 388 -20.19 17.98 -1.40
C GLN A 388 -19.67 17.69 -2.81
N ILE A 389 -20.62 17.31 -3.69
CA ILE A 389 -20.42 17.26 -5.14
C ILE A 389 -21.49 18.15 -5.75
N PHE A 390 -21.06 19.17 -6.46
CA PHE A 390 -21.97 20.11 -7.14
C PHE A 390 -21.97 19.84 -8.64
N ARG A 391 -23.17 19.92 -9.24
CA ARG A 391 -23.39 19.79 -10.68
C ARG A 391 -23.96 21.09 -11.25
N THR A 392 -23.45 21.53 -12.39
CA THR A 392 -23.98 22.64 -13.22
C THR A 392 -24.35 22.12 -14.60
N THR A 393 -25.30 22.82 -15.26
CA THR A 393 -25.68 22.60 -16.67
C THR A 393 -25.72 23.93 -17.44
N ASP A 394 -25.24 25.02 -16.87
CA ASP A 394 -25.28 26.38 -17.42
C ASP A 394 -23.90 27.10 -17.33
N GLY A 395 -22.81 26.34 -17.35
CA GLY A 395 -21.45 26.86 -17.36
C GLY A 395 -20.99 27.41 -16.01
N GLY A 396 -21.57 26.90 -14.91
CA GLY A 396 -21.21 27.34 -13.55
C GLY A 396 -21.95 28.56 -13.03
N LYS A 397 -23.01 29.00 -13.73
CA LYS A 397 -23.86 30.11 -13.24
C LYS A 397 -24.74 29.68 -12.08
N THR A 398 -25.23 28.43 -12.12
CA THR A 398 -25.99 27.81 -11.04
C THR A 398 -25.48 26.39 -10.77
N TRP A 399 -25.53 25.96 -9.52
CA TRP A 399 -25.07 24.66 -9.07
C TRP A 399 -26.11 23.95 -8.22
N ARG A 400 -26.10 22.61 -8.29
CA ARG A 400 -26.97 21.76 -7.49
C ARG A 400 -26.14 20.67 -6.83
N PRO A 401 -26.34 20.43 -5.51
CA PRO A 401 -25.67 19.33 -4.84
C PRO A 401 -26.20 17.98 -5.35
N THR A 402 -25.32 16.99 -5.49
CA THR A 402 -25.65 15.61 -5.88
C THR A 402 -25.48 14.63 -4.72
N ILE A 403 -24.90 15.10 -3.62
CA ILE A 403 -24.75 14.37 -2.34
C ILE A 403 -25.58 15.12 -1.28
N GLY A 404 -26.23 14.42 -0.35
CA GLY A 404 -26.90 15.06 0.78
C GLY A 404 -28.39 14.74 0.93
N GLY A 405 -28.81 13.49 0.75
CA GLY A 405 -30.15 12.97 1.06
C GLY A 405 -30.07 11.62 1.75
N LYS A 406 -31.16 11.21 2.42
CA LYS A 406 -31.17 9.95 3.21
C LYS A 406 -31.01 8.68 2.34
N GLU A 407 -31.41 8.73 1.08
CA GLU A 407 -31.38 7.60 0.15
C GLU A 407 -30.29 7.74 -0.92
N THR A 408 -29.25 8.53 -0.66
CA THR A 408 -28.21 8.83 -1.65
C THR A 408 -27.19 7.68 -1.80
N TYR A 409 -27.13 6.74 -0.86
CA TYR A 409 -26.07 5.71 -0.84
C TYR A 409 -26.62 4.30 -0.75
N ASP A 410 -26.04 3.40 -1.57
CA ASP A 410 -26.16 1.94 -1.46
C ASP A 410 -24.81 1.33 -1.02
N TYR A 411 -24.77 0.88 0.21
CA TYR A 411 -23.59 0.26 0.82
C TYR A 411 -23.56 -1.28 0.71
N SER A 412 -24.46 -1.88 -0.04
CA SER A 412 -24.61 -3.34 -0.13
C SER A 412 -23.31 -4.08 -0.55
N LYS A 413 -22.50 -3.43 -1.40
CA LYS A 413 -21.20 -3.99 -1.84
C LYS A 413 -20.07 -3.82 -0.81
N ALA A 414 -20.17 -2.85 0.11
CA ALA A 414 -19.16 -2.54 1.12
C ALA A 414 -19.84 -2.06 2.42
N PRO A 415 -20.46 -2.94 3.22
CA PRO A 415 -21.32 -2.55 4.35
C PRO A 415 -20.61 -1.69 5.41
N TYR A 416 -19.28 -1.82 5.59
CA TYR A 416 -18.53 -1.05 6.57
C TYR A 416 -18.55 0.47 6.29
N ILE A 417 -18.76 0.89 5.03
CA ILE A 417 -18.76 2.30 4.64
C ILE A 417 -19.96 3.05 5.26
N ALA A 418 -21.04 2.34 5.59
CA ALA A 418 -22.21 2.93 6.26
C ALA A 418 -21.88 3.60 7.60
N HIS A 419 -20.75 3.24 8.21
CA HIS A 419 -20.26 3.79 9.47
C HIS A 419 -19.05 4.72 9.29
N THR A 420 -18.70 5.04 8.03
CA THR A 420 -17.54 5.84 7.67
C THR A 420 -17.99 7.09 6.93
N GLY A 421 -17.69 8.28 7.43
CA GLY A 421 -17.97 9.53 6.72
C GLY A 421 -17.14 9.62 5.43
N ILE A 422 -17.69 10.26 4.39
CA ILE A 422 -16.92 10.57 3.18
C ILE A 422 -15.76 11.49 3.59
N HIS A 423 -14.56 11.10 3.24
CA HIS A 423 -13.34 11.88 3.45
C HIS A 423 -12.37 11.62 2.31
N TRP A 424 -11.46 12.57 2.08
CA TRP A 424 -10.47 12.51 1.01
C TRP A 424 -11.12 12.28 -0.36
N LEU A 425 -12.21 13.01 -0.62
CA LEU A 425 -12.84 13.04 -1.94
C LEU A 425 -11.96 13.89 -2.84
N PHE A 426 -11.03 13.28 -3.58
CA PHE A 426 -10.02 14.00 -4.34
C PHE A 426 -10.20 13.92 -5.85
N ASP A 427 -10.96 12.96 -6.34
CA ASP A 427 -11.23 12.85 -7.76
C ASP A 427 -12.70 12.53 -8.04
N ILE A 428 -13.21 13.09 -9.13
CA ILE A 428 -14.54 12.80 -9.64
C ILE A 428 -14.56 12.88 -11.15
N GLU A 429 -15.04 11.80 -11.79
CA GLU A 429 -15.06 11.70 -13.25
C GLU A 429 -16.41 11.28 -13.79
N ILE A 430 -16.91 11.99 -14.82
CA ILE A 430 -18.05 11.58 -15.66
C ILE A 430 -17.53 10.64 -16.74
N ASP A 431 -18.17 9.48 -16.91
CA ASP A 431 -17.86 8.57 -18.01
C ASP A 431 -18.13 9.26 -19.36
N PRO A 432 -17.14 9.48 -20.22
CA PRO A 432 -17.33 10.15 -21.50
C PRO A 432 -18.30 9.42 -22.42
N ALA A 433 -18.50 8.10 -22.26
CA ALA A 433 -19.45 7.30 -23.02
C ALA A 433 -20.85 7.24 -22.40
N ASN A 434 -21.05 7.74 -21.16
CA ASN A 434 -22.34 7.67 -20.47
C ASN A 434 -22.52 8.80 -19.43
N PRO A 435 -23.25 9.86 -19.76
CA PRO A 435 -23.42 11.01 -18.87
C PRO A 435 -24.17 10.72 -17.56
N ASN A 436 -24.79 9.55 -17.44
CA ASN A 436 -25.41 9.09 -16.19
C ASN A 436 -24.42 8.38 -15.26
N HIS A 437 -23.28 7.95 -15.77
CA HIS A 437 -22.26 7.27 -15.01
C HIS A 437 -21.18 8.26 -14.57
N ALA A 438 -20.93 8.31 -13.28
CA ALA A 438 -19.79 9.04 -12.70
C ALA A 438 -19.22 8.26 -11.53
N ILE A 439 -17.92 8.48 -11.26
CA ILE A 439 -17.20 7.87 -10.14
C ILE A 439 -16.54 8.98 -9.35
N PHE A 440 -16.61 8.93 -8.02
CA PHE A 440 -15.74 9.72 -7.16
C PHE A 440 -14.93 8.84 -6.22
N THR A 441 -13.73 9.29 -5.88
CA THR A 441 -12.79 8.58 -5.01
C THR A 441 -12.85 9.07 -3.56
N THR A 442 -12.41 8.22 -2.63
CA THR A 442 -12.34 8.52 -1.20
C THR A 442 -11.17 7.81 -0.54
N GLY A 443 -10.88 8.15 0.73
CA GLY A 443 -9.91 7.44 1.57
C GLY A 443 -10.27 5.98 1.88
N TYR A 444 -11.40 5.46 1.40
CA TYR A 444 -11.81 4.06 1.55
C TYR A 444 -12.21 3.39 0.21
N GLY A 445 -11.82 3.98 -0.90
CA GLY A 445 -12.14 3.50 -2.25
C GLY A 445 -12.94 4.53 -3.04
N GLY A 446 -14.26 4.55 -2.92
CA GLY A 446 -15.10 5.52 -3.61
C GLY A 446 -16.49 5.01 -3.97
N HIS A 447 -17.20 5.81 -4.73
CA HIS A 447 -18.58 5.54 -5.15
C HIS A 447 -18.77 5.77 -6.64
N GLU A 448 -19.71 5.05 -7.22
CA GLU A 448 -20.18 5.22 -8.60
C GLU A 448 -21.69 5.44 -8.64
N THR A 449 -22.17 6.23 -9.60
CA THR A 449 -23.59 6.41 -9.87
C THR A 449 -23.90 6.06 -11.31
N PHE A 450 -25.15 5.67 -11.59
CA PHE A 450 -25.67 5.41 -12.95
C PHE A 450 -26.91 6.27 -13.27
N ASN A 451 -27.19 7.29 -12.44
CA ASN A 451 -28.29 8.20 -12.62
C ASN A 451 -27.91 9.67 -12.33
N LEU A 452 -26.67 10.08 -12.64
CA LEU A 452 -26.16 11.43 -12.36
C LEU A 452 -27.08 12.54 -12.90
N THR A 453 -27.64 12.37 -14.10
CA THR A 453 -28.52 13.39 -14.74
C THR A 453 -29.88 13.54 -14.06
N ASP A 454 -30.26 12.71 -13.10
CA ASP A 454 -31.45 12.92 -12.29
C ASP A 454 -31.33 14.17 -11.40
N ALA A 455 -30.11 14.58 -11.05
CA ALA A 455 -29.87 15.86 -10.38
C ALA A 455 -30.41 17.05 -11.17
N ASP A 456 -30.35 17.01 -12.52
CA ASP A 456 -30.84 18.08 -13.39
C ASP A 456 -32.38 18.26 -13.28
N LYS A 457 -33.08 17.22 -12.84
CA LYS A 457 -34.51 17.16 -12.61
C LYS A 457 -34.92 17.33 -11.15
N GLY A 458 -33.94 17.63 -10.26
CA GLY A 458 -34.15 17.70 -8.81
C GLY A 458 -34.48 16.36 -8.16
N LYS A 459 -34.11 15.24 -8.78
CA LYS A 459 -34.28 13.89 -8.24
C LYS A 459 -32.99 13.45 -7.52
N PRO A 460 -33.10 12.57 -6.53
CA PRO A 460 -31.91 12.01 -5.84
C PRO A 460 -30.98 11.26 -6.81
N VAL A 461 -29.67 11.48 -6.64
CA VAL A 461 -28.63 10.67 -7.24
C VAL A 461 -28.31 9.53 -6.28
N ILE A 462 -28.23 8.30 -6.78
CA ILE A 462 -27.89 7.12 -5.98
C ILE A 462 -26.44 6.74 -6.21
N TRP A 463 -25.67 6.73 -5.13
CA TRP A 463 -24.26 6.38 -5.15
C TRP A 463 -24.02 4.98 -4.57
N HIS A 464 -23.34 4.13 -5.31
CA HIS A 464 -23.00 2.75 -4.94
C HIS A 464 -21.51 2.65 -4.62
N ALA A 465 -21.12 1.82 -3.66
CA ALA A 465 -19.71 1.53 -3.44
C ALA A 465 -19.07 0.92 -4.70
N MET A 466 -17.96 1.51 -5.19
CA MET A 466 -17.35 1.15 -6.47
C MET A 466 -16.13 0.22 -6.38
N ALA A 467 -15.56 0.03 -5.18
CA ALA A 467 -14.22 -0.54 -5.01
C ALA A 467 -14.16 -2.08 -5.07
N THR A 468 -15.19 -2.78 -5.58
CA THR A 468 -15.16 -4.25 -5.70
C THR A 468 -13.93 -4.71 -6.47
N GLY A 469 -12.99 -5.38 -5.79
CA GLY A 469 -11.70 -5.85 -6.35
C GLY A 469 -10.51 -4.95 -6.06
N ILE A 470 -10.73 -3.73 -5.61
CA ILE A 470 -9.70 -2.92 -4.95
C ILE A 470 -9.67 -3.38 -3.49
N GLU A 471 -8.51 -3.80 -3.03
CA GLU A 471 -8.27 -4.26 -1.66
C GLU A 471 -7.02 -3.54 -1.17
N GLU A 472 -7.16 -2.25 -0.92
CA GLU A 472 -6.07 -1.40 -0.47
C GLU A 472 -6.12 -1.27 1.05
N ALA A 473 -5.30 -2.06 1.75
CA ALA A 473 -5.22 -2.04 3.21
C ALA A 473 -3.80 -2.36 3.68
N VAL A 474 -3.49 -1.94 4.90
CA VAL A 474 -2.25 -2.31 5.60
C VAL A 474 -2.58 -3.35 6.69
N PRO A 475 -2.36 -4.66 6.44
CA PRO A 475 -2.55 -5.70 7.44
C PRO A 475 -1.51 -5.57 8.55
N LEU A 476 -1.98 -5.40 9.79
CA LEU A 476 -1.15 -5.30 11.00
C LEU A 476 -1.01 -6.66 11.68
N GLN A 477 -2.05 -7.50 11.62
CA GLN A 477 -2.00 -8.88 12.10
C GLN A 477 -3.08 -9.74 11.41
N LEU A 478 -2.78 -11.02 11.20
CA LEU A 478 -3.71 -12.03 10.68
C LEU A 478 -3.92 -13.11 11.73
N LEU A 479 -5.18 -13.42 12.03
CA LEU A 479 -5.56 -14.51 12.95
C LEU A 479 -6.52 -15.46 12.21
N SER A 480 -6.13 -16.73 12.03
CA SER A 480 -7.04 -17.78 11.59
C SER A 480 -7.38 -18.67 12.79
N PRO A 481 -8.58 -18.54 13.38
CA PRO A 481 -8.97 -19.33 14.54
C PRO A 481 -9.08 -20.82 14.20
N THR A 482 -8.88 -21.71 15.18
CA THR A 482 -8.97 -23.18 14.99
C THR A 482 -10.37 -23.66 14.62
N LYS A 483 -11.41 -22.86 14.90
CA LYS A 483 -12.82 -23.07 14.48
C LYS A 483 -13.47 -21.74 14.08
N GLY A 484 -14.66 -21.81 13.50
CA GLY A 484 -15.49 -20.64 13.21
C GLY A 484 -14.99 -19.85 11.98
N ALA A 485 -14.68 -18.57 12.16
CA ALA A 485 -14.25 -17.68 11.07
C ALA A 485 -13.05 -18.27 10.32
N GLN A 486 -12.99 -18.00 9.01
CA GLN A 486 -11.83 -18.41 8.23
C GLN A 486 -10.61 -17.55 8.56
N LEU A 487 -10.83 -16.24 8.69
CA LEU A 487 -9.79 -15.27 8.99
C LEU A 487 -10.37 -14.10 9.78
N VAL A 488 -9.60 -13.57 10.72
CA VAL A 488 -9.80 -12.27 11.36
C VAL A 488 -8.63 -11.38 10.94
N THR A 489 -8.93 -10.26 10.30
CA THR A 489 -7.91 -9.30 9.88
C THR A 489 -7.89 -8.12 10.83
N ALA A 490 -6.71 -7.80 11.37
CA ALA A 490 -6.42 -6.53 12.01
C ALA A 490 -5.70 -5.64 11.00
N ILE A 491 -6.29 -4.48 10.67
CA ILE A 491 -5.77 -3.56 9.66
C ILE A 491 -5.65 -2.14 10.21
N GLY A 492 -4.87 -1.33 9.51
CA GLY A 492 -4.83 0.12 9.66
C GLY A 492 -6.13 0.79 9.22
N ASP A 493 -6.39 1.98 9.71
CA ASP A 493 -7.44 2.94 9.36
C ASP A 493 -8.89 2.49 9.62
N TYR A 494 -9.25 1.23 9.33
CA TYR A 494 -10.60 0.70 9.45
C TYR A 494 -10.73 -0.44 10.47
N GLY A 495 -9.71 -0.67 11.29
CA GLY A 495 -9.72 -1.62 12.40
C GLY A 495 -9.63 -3.08 11.99
N GLY A 496 -10.50 -3.58 11.16
CA GLY A 496 -10.45 -4.97 10.67
C GLY A 496 -11.79 -5.67 10.57
N PHE A 497 -11.76 -6.95 10.18
CA PHE A 497 -12.94 -7.72 9.78
C PHE A 497 -12.90 -9.16 10.27
N VAL A 498 -14.07 -9.79 10.38
CA VAL A 498 -14.23 -11.22 10.64
C VAL A 498 -14.75 -11.91 9.38
N HIS A 499 -13.86 -12.55 8.64
CA HIS A 499 -14.19 -13.20 7.37
C HIS A 499 -14.68 -14.63 7.58
N ARG A 500 -15.98 -14.88 7.35
CA ARG A 500 -16.57 -16.22 7.28
C ARG A 500 -16.62 -16.75 5.86
N ASN A 501 -16.59 -15.84 4.89
CA ASN A 501 -16.44 -16.11 3.46
C ASN A 501 -15.39 -15.14 2.90
N LEU A 502 -14.30 -15.67 2.37
CA LEU A 502 -13.20 -14.86 1.83
C LEU A 502 -13.51 -14.20 0.48
N ASP A 503 -14.48 -14.74 -0.27
CA ASP A 503 -14.86 -14.31 -1.61
C ASP A 503 -16.02 -13.28 -1.60
N LYS A 504 -16.47 -12.85 -0.43
CA LYS A 504 -17.57 -11.87 -0.27
C LYS A 504 -17.22 -10.81 0.77
N PRO A 505 -17.71 -9.58 0.61
CA PRO A 505 -17.64 -8.57 1.66
C PRO A 505 -18.23 -9.09 2.97
N VAL A 506 -17.73 -8.60 4.09
CA VAL A 506 -18.25 -8.96 5.41
C VAL A 506 -19.58 -8.24 5.63
N PRO A 507 -20.70 -8.97 5.81
CA PRO A 507 -22.02 -8.34 5.92
C PRO A 507 -22.17 -7.44 7.16
N GLU A 508 -21.47 -7.79 8.25
CA GLU A 508 -21.46 -7.03 9.50
C GLU A 508 -20.60 -5.75 9.41
N GLY A 509 -19.82 -5.61 8.33
CA GLY A 509 -18.85 -4.53 8.17
C GLY A 509 -17.57 -4.77 8.98
N ASN A 510 -16.87 -3.67 9.29
CA ASN A 510 -15.65 -3.68 10.10
C ASN A 510 -15.98 -3.79 11.60
N PHE A 511 -14.95 -3.91 12.43
CA PHE A 511 -15.12 -4.02 13.88
C PHE A 511 -15.81 -2.78 14.47
N ILE A 512 -16.85 -3.04 15.24
CA ILE A 512 -17.54 -2.08 16.12
C ILE A 512 -17.44 -2.56 17.56
N ASN A 513 -17.72 -1.68 18.54
CA ASN A 513 -17.70 -1.99 19.98
C ASN A 513 -16.37 -2.63 20.49
N PRO A 514 -15.26 -1.88 20.56
CA PRO A 514 -15.11 -0.49 20.12
C PRO A 514 -14.73 -0.38 18.64
N HIS A 515 -14.98 0.77 18.03
CA HIS A 515 -14.47 1.09 16.71
C HIS A 515 -13.03 1.59 16.81
N PHE A 516 -12.09 0.89 16.17
CA PHE A 516 -10.69 1.29 16.08
C PHE A 516 -10.40 1.86 14.69
N GLY A 517 -9.55 2.89 14.62
CA GLY A 517 -8.83 3.22 13.41
C GLY A 517 -7.83 2.10 13.12
N ASN A 518 -6.90 1.86 14.05
CA ASN A 518 -5.91 0.79 13.91
C ASN A 518 -6.15 -0.31 14.96
N THR A 519 -6.30 -1.57 14.54
CA THR A 519 -6.20 -2.72 15.42
C THR A 519 -4.77 -3.22 15.42
N THR A 520 -4.07 -3.03 16.54
CA THR A 520 -2.63 -3.34 16.65
C THR A 520 -2.35 -4.75 17.17
N GLY A 521 -3.35 -5.40 17.78
CA GLY A 521 -3.24 -6.76 18.26
C GLY A 521 -4.58 -7.48 18.24
N VAL A 522 -4.59 -8.72 17.78
CA VAL A 522 -5.73 -9.64 17.85
C VAL A 522 -5.24 -11.05 18.21
N ALA A 523 -5.89 -11.71 19.18
CA ALA A 523 -5.55 -13.06 19.60
C ALA A 523 -6.78 -13.86 19.97
N ALA A 524 -6.68 -15.19 19.92
CA ALA A 524 -7.69 -16.14 20.37
C ALA A 524 -7.03 -17.31 21.06
N GLY A 525 -7.74 -17.95 21.98
CA GLY A 525 -7.28 -19.20 22.56
C GLY A 525 -7.50 -20.38 21.60
N ASP A 526 -6.50 -21.21 21.36
CA ASP A 526 -6.63 -22.35 20.44
C ASP A 526 -7.66 -23.39 20.88
N GLN A 527 -7.83 -23.57 22.22
CA GLN A 527 -8.82 -24.44 22.81
C GLN A 527 -10.17 -23.74 23.04
N ALA A 528 -10.18 -22.39 22.97
CA ALA A 528 -11.35 -21.54 23.11
C ALA A 528 -11.43 -20.54 21.92
N PRO A 529 -11.55 -21.01 20.66
CA PRO A 529 -11.47 -20.19 19.47
C PRO A 529 -12.61 -19.18 19.32
N ASP A 530 -13.70 -19.32 20.07
CA ASP A 530 -14.78 -18.35 20.14
C ASP A 530 -14.43 -17.13 20.99
N THR A 531 -13.42 -17.23 21.87
CA THR A 531 -12.86 -16.11 22.64
C THR A 531 -11.79 -15.40 21.81
N ILE A 532 -12.15 -14.25 21.26
CA ILE A 532 -11.25 -13.39 20.47
C ILE A 532 -11.12 -12.05 21.19
N VAL A 533 -9.89 -11.60 21.38
CA VAL A 533 -9.58 -10.31 22.01
C VAL A 533 -8.78 -9.45 21.04
N ARG A 534 -9.11 -8.16 20.95
CA ARG A 534 -8.42 -7.20 20.11
C ARG A 534 -8.13 -5.90 20.86
N VAL A 535 -6.98 -5.30 20.55
CA VAL A 535 -6.54 -4.02 21.12
C VAL A 535 -6.13 -3.07 19.98
N GLY A 536 -6.24 -1.77 20.21
CA GLY A 536 -5.95 -0.83 19.15
C GLY A 536 -6.05 0.64 19.55
N VAL A 537 -6.14 1.49 18.55
CA VAL A 537 -6.35 2.93 18.68
C VAL A 537 -7.77 3.24 18.27
N PRO A 538 -8.59 3.85 19.15
CA PRO A 538 -9.94 4.28 18.79
C PRO A 538 -9.91 5.25 17.60
N SER A 539 -10.91 5.17 16.74
CA SER A 539 -11.12 6.12 15.67
C SER A 539 -11.58 7.46 16.23
N GLY A 540 -10.99 8.57 15.77
CA GLY A 540 -11.32 9.92 16.18
C GLY A 540 -11.11 10.16 17.68
N ASN A 541 -11.91 11.10 18.24
CA ASN A 541 -11.92 11.43 19.67
C ASN A 541 -12.82 10.50 20.51
N SER A 542 -13.10 9.30 20.03
CA SER A 542 -13.93 8.32 20.72
C SER A 542 -13.38 8.02 22.12
N ARG A 543 -14.22 8.16 23.15
CA ARG A 543 -13.97 7.66 24.50
C ARG A 543 -14.23 6.17 24.63
N ALA A 544 -14.50 5.48 23.53
CA ALA A 544 -14.66 4.03 23.50
C ALA A 544 -13.40 3.36 24.07
N GLY A 545 -13.58 2.22 24.72
CA GLY A 545 -12.47 1.46 25.30
C GLY A 545 -11.45 1.06 24.22
N ASN A 546 -10.21 0.90 24.60
CA ASN A 546 -9.09 0.55 23.71
C ASN A 546 -8.93 -0.98 23.52
N ILE A 547 -9.88 -1.76 24.05
CA ILE A 547 -9.90 -3.21 23.97
C ILE A 547 -11.33 -3.70 23.69
N GLY A 548 -11.45 -4.64 22.77
CA GLY A 548 -12.69 -5.33 22.47
C GLY A 548 -12.52 -6.84 22.57
N TYR A 549 -13.54 -7.54 22.99
CA TYR A 549 -13.55 -9.00 23.01
C TYR A 549 -14.87 -9.58 22.49
N SER A 550 -14.80 -10.80 22.02
CA SER A 550 -15.93 -11.62 21.58
C SER A 550 -15.84 -12.98 22.26
N LEU A 551 -16.99 -13.57 22.58
CA LEU A 551 -17.13 -14.92 23.12
C LEU A 551 -17.90 -15.85 22.16
N ASP A 552 -18.19 -15.40 20.95
CA ASP A 552 -18.99 -16.09 19.95
C ASP A 552 -18.31 -16.15 18.55
N GLY A 553 -16.98 -16.11 18.55
CA GLY A 553 -16.17 -16.18 17.34
C GLY A 553 -16.27 -14.92 16.47
N GLY A 554 -16.39 -13.76 17.11
CA GLY A 554 -16.41 -12.46 16.45
C GLY A 554 -17.75 -12.09 15.82
N LYS A 555 -18.87 -12.70 16.21
CA LYS A 555 -20.21 -12.29 15.79
C LYS A 555 -20.64 -11.03 16.52
N THR A 556 -20.41 -10.98 17.83
CA THR A 556 -20.67 -9.81 18.66
C THR A 556 -19.42 -9.39 19.41
N TRP A 557 -19.30 -8.09 19.69
CA TRP A 557 -18.16 -7.52 20.37
C TRP A 557 -18.59 -6.71 21.59
N GLN A 558 -17.76 -6.74 22.62
CA GLN A 558 -17.94 -6.01 23.87
C GLN A 558 -16.65 -5.32 24.27
N THR A 559 -16.76 -4.23 25.02
CA THR A 559 -15.61 -3.57 25.66
C THR A 559 -15.44 -4.12 27.08
N THR A 560 -14.22 -4.08 27.60
CA THR A 560 -13.97 -4.42 29.01
C THR A 560 -14.48 -3.32 29.93
N LYS A 561 -14.77 -3.67 31.19
CA LYS A 561 -15.22 -2.71 32.22
C LYS A 561 -14.13 -1.72 32.58
N THR A 562 -12.88 -2.16 32.60
CA THR A 562 -11.71 -1.35 32.93
C THR A 562 -10.61 -1.58 31.89
N ALA A 563 -9.59 -0.73 31.91
CA ALA A 563 -8.38 -0.88 31.12
C ALA A 563 -7.15 -0.50 31.95
N PRO A 564 -5.96 -1.03 31.63
CA PRO A 564 -4.73 -0.60 32.28
C PRO A 564 -4.46 0.89 32.13
N PRO A 565 -3.69 1.51 33.04
CA PRO A 565 -3.27 2.89 32.88
C PRO A 565 -2.51 3.12 31.55
N GLY A 566 -2.89 4.17 30.83
CA GLY A 566 -2.28 4.51 29.55
C GLY A 566 -2.56 3.51 28.42
N ALA A 567 -3.56 2.65 28.57
CA ALA A 567 -3.92 1.62 27.61
C ALA A 567 -4.30 2.23 26.25
N ARG A 568 -3.42 2.07 25.28
CA ARG A 568 -3.60 2.46 23.87
C ARG A 568 -2.59 1.68 23.02
N ASN A 569 -3.01 1.13 21.88
CA ASN A 569 -2.12 0.28 21.07
C ASN A 569 -1.67 -1.01 21.78
N GLY A 570 -0.44 -1.43 21.47
CA GLY A 570 0.22 -2.59 22.05
C GLY A 570 -0.20 -3.91 21.41
N HIS A 571 0.15 -5.01 22.11
CA HIS A 571 -0.14 -6.37 21.68
C HIS A 571 -0.97 -7.09 22.73
N ILE A 572 -1.74 -8.07 22.32
CA ILE A 572 -2.56 -8.90 23.20
C ILE A 572 -2.19 -10.36 23.03
N ALA A 573 -2.00 -11.06 24.14
CA ALA A 573 -1.91 -12.51 24.19
C ALA A 573 -3.12 -13.08 24.94
N VAL A 574 -3.64 -14.21 24.48
CA VAL A 574 -4.76 -14.93 25.07
C VAL A 574 -4.32 -16.37 25.35
N SER A 575 -4.50 -16.87 26.58
CA SER A 575 -4.15 -18.25 26.94
C SER A 575 -4.86 -19.27 26.07
N ALA A 576 -4.31 -20.46 25.95
CA ALA A 576 -4.89 -21.56 25.17
C ALA A 576 -6.39 -21.80 25.48
N ASP A 577 -6.79 -21.71 26.73
CA ASP A 577 -8.18 -21.89 27.20
C ASP A 577 -9.04 -20.60 27.17
N GLY A 578 -8.47 -19.48 26.70
CA GLY A 578 -9.18 -18.22 26.54
C GLY A 578 -9.40 -17.37 27.78
N LYS A 579 -8.98 -17.84 28.99
CA LYS A 579 -9.34 -17.21 30.26
C LYS A 579 -8.39 -16.14 30.74
N ILE A 580 -7.11 -16.19 30.30
CA ILE A 580 -6.08 -15.25 30.72
C ILE A 580 -5.72 -14.37 29.53
N TRP A 581 -5.77 -13.06 29.70
CA TRP A 581 -5.34 -12.10 28.69
C TRP A 581 -4.19 -11.28 29.23
N ILE A 582 -3.15 -11.08 28.42
CA ILE A 582 -2.02 -10.21 28.75
C ILE A 582 -1.93 -9.12 27.70
N TRP A 583 -2.10 -7.88 28.13
CA TRP A 583 -1.95 -6.71 27.27
C TRP A 583 -0.57 -6.09 27.46
N SER A 584 0.25 -6.23 26.45
CA SER A 584 1.61 -5.68 26.37
C SER A 584 1.56 -4.23 25.84
N LEU A 585 1.90 -3.31 26.72
CA LEU A 585 2.06 -1.87 26.50
C LEU A 585 3.53 -1.49 26.74
N SER A 586 3.82 -0.26 27.26
CA SER A 586 5.14 0.05 27.85
C SER A 586 5.49 -0.88 29.03
N SER A 587 4.46 -1.35 29.74
CA SER A 587 4.50 -2.45 30.71
C SER A 587 3.37 -3.44 30.38
N ALA A 588 3.46 -4.69 30.82
CA ALA A 588 2.42 -5.66 30.61
C ALA A 588 1.42 -5.71 31.77
N TYR A 589 0.15 -5.97 31.44
CA TYR A 589 -0.94 -6.12 32.40
C TYR A 589 -1.74 -7.38 32.07
N ARG A 590 -2.18 -8.06 33.13
CA ARG A 590 -2.89 -9.34 33.08
C ARG A 590 -4.30 -9.21 33.61
N THR A 591 -5.27 -9.90 32.98
CA THR A 591 -6.62 -10.11 33.50
C THR A 591 -6.97 -11.59 33.46
N THR A 592 -7.80 -12.06 34.41
CA THR A 592 -8.41 -13.40 34.48
C THR A 592 -9.92 -13.35 34.64
N ASP A 593 -10.48 -12.15 34.51
CA ASP A 593 -11.89 -11.85 34.73
C ASP A 593 -12.51 -11.05 33.57
N MET A 594 -11.98 -11.25 32.37
CA MET A 594 -12.40 -10.58 31.12
C MET A 594 -12.32 -9.04 31.22
N GLY A 595 -11.25 -8.52 31.86
CA GLY A 595 -11.00 -7.10 31.96
C GLY A 595 -11.89 -6.35 32.95
N GLN A 596 -12.46 -7.04 33.95
CA GLN A 596 -13.05 -6.36 35.09
C GLN A 596 -11.96 -5.76 35.97
N THR A 597 -10.83 -6.45 36.11
CA THR A 597 -9.63 -5.98 36.80
C THR A 597 -8.37 -6.31 35.99
N TRP A 598 -7.35 -5.47 36.15
CA TRP A 598 -6.03 -5.65 35.53
C TRP A 598 -4.93 -5.56 36.58
N THR A 599 -4.04 -6.53 36.59
CA THR A 599 -2.89 -6.56 37.50
C THR A 599 -1.58 -6.39 36.70
N PRO A 600 -0.60 -5.61 37.20
CA PRO A 600 0.71 -5.54 36.58
C PRO A 600 1.37 -6.91 36.51
N VAL A 601 2.04 -7.19 35.39
CA VAL A 601 2.90 -8.37 35.22
C VAL A 601 4.30 -7.99 35.68
N THR A 602 4.98 -8.91 36.39
CA THR A 602 6.34 -8.68 36.90
C THR A 602 7.39 -9.51 36.14
N GLY A 603 8.65 -9.07 36.18
CA GLY A 603 9.78 -9.79 35.57
C GLY A 603 9.91 -9.59 34.06
N LEU A 604 9.25 -8.61 33.46
CA LEU A 604 9.38 -8.27 32.04
C LEU A 604 10.13 -6.94 31.82
N PRO A 605 10.84 -6.78 30.70
CA PRO A 605 11.44 -5.52 30.29
C PRO A 605 10.37 -4.48 29.88
N SER A 606 10.84 -3.26 29.57
CA SER A 606 9.98 -2.24 28.95
C SER A 606 9.58 -2.64 27.53
N ASN A 607 8.34 -2.32 27.13
CA ASN A 607 7.77 -2.63 25.82
C ASN A 607 7.84 -4.13 25.46
N PRO A 608 7.36 -5.03 26.34
CA PRO A 608 7.40 -6.46 26.08
C PRO A 608 6.42 -6.83 24.95
N ARG A 609 6.68 -7.95 24.29
CA ARG A 609 5.74 -8.58 23.36
C ARG A 609 5.46 -10.00 23.82
N VAL A 610 4.52 -10.15 24.74
CA VAL A 610 4.12 -11.43 25.29
C VAL A 610 3.36 -12.25 24.26
N VAL A 611 3.70 -13.54 24.15
CA VAL A 611 2.99 -14.56 23.37
C VAL A 611 2.55 -15.71 24.29
N ALA A 612 1.41 -16.31 24.01
CA ALA A 612 0.89 -17.45 24.76
C ALA A 612 1.31 -18.77 24.12
N ASP A 613 1.53 -19.80 24.92
CA ASP A 613 1.60 -21.18 24.44
C ASP A 613 0.22 -21.63 23.92
N HIS A 614 0.20 -22.45 22.88
CA HIS A 614 -1.04 -22.92 22.26
C HIS A 614 -1.69 -24.11 22.97
N VAL A 615 -1.01 -24.70 23.95
CA VAL A 615 -1.42 -25.94 24.66
C VAL A 615 -1.59 -25.73 26.16
N ASP A 616 -0.57 -25.18 26.83
CA ASP A 616 -0.62 -24.91 28.26
C ASP A 616 -1.16 -23.50 28.55
N PRO A 617 -2.33 -23.36 29.17
CA PRO A 617 -2.93 -22.06 29.45
C PRO A 617 -2.13 -21.20 30.46
N ASN A 618 -1.21 -21.80 31.23
CA ASN A 618 -0.38 -21.10 32.20
C ASN A 618 0.97 -20.63 31.61
N LEU A 619 1.29 -21.03 30.38
CA LEU A 619 2.59 -20.83 29.80
C LEU A 619 2.58 -19.64 28.84
N PHE A 620 3.47 -18.66 29.10
CA PHE A 620 3.67 -17.47 28.29
C PHE A 620 5.14 -17.15 28.13
N TYR A 621 5.49 -16.45 27.04
CA TYR A 621 6.86 -16.10 26.73
C TYR A 621 6.97 -14.64 26.29
N ASN A 622 8.15 -14.06 26.48
CA ASN A 622 8.58 -12.81 25.85
C ASN A 622 10.01 -12.96 25.35
N LEU A 623 10.28 -12.48 24.14
CA LEU A 623 11.60 -12.58 23.51
C LEU A 623 12.31 -11.23 23.49
N GLU A 624 13.46 -11.15 24.16
CA GLU A 624 14.42 -10.07 23.98
C GLU A 624 15.52 -10.51 23.00
N LEU A 625 15.18 -10.59 21.71
CA LEU A 625 16.03 -11.18 20.67
C LEU A 625 17.45 -10.63 20.65
N PHE A 626 17.59 -9.30 20.69
CA PHE A 626 18.88 -8.61 20.59
C PHE A 626 19.67 -8.61 21.91
N GLY A 627 18.99 -8.88 23.01
CA GLY A 627 19.60 -9.06 24.34
C GLY A 627 19.91 -10.53 24.65
N GLY A 628 19.39 -11.46 23.86
CA GLY A 628 19.56 -12.90 24.09
C GLY A 628 18.91 -13.38 25.37
N VAL A 629 17.70 -12.87 25.71
CA VAL A 629 16.92 -13.29 26.87
C VAL A 629 15.55 -13.79 26.42
N LEU A 630 15.16 -14.94 26.94
CA LEU A 630 13.81 -15.48 26.84
C LEU A 630 13.18 -15.46 28.24
N ASP A 631 12.17 -14.62 28.40
CA ASP A 631 11.38 -14.56 29.61
C ASP A 631 10.26 -15.58 29.52
N THR A 632 10.08 -16.41 30.55
CA THR A 632 9.07 -17.46 30.60
C THR A 632 8.24 -17.32 31.87
N SER A 633 6.92 -17.41 31.74
CA SER A 633 5.96 -17.52 32.82
C SER A 633 5.30 -18.90 32.78
N ARG A 634 5.15 -19.55 33.93
CA ARG A 634 4.40 -20.82 34.13
C ARG A 634 3.28 -20.70 35.15
N ASP A 635 2.95 -19.47 35.55
CA ASP A 635 1.92 -19.14 36.55
C ASP A 635 0.76 -18.34 35.94
N GLY A 636 0.51 -18.55 34.64
CA GLY A 636 -0.53 -17.84 33.93
C GLY A 636 -0.17 -16.38 33.63
N GLY A 637 1.11 -16.07 33.45
CA GLY A 637 1.57 -14.74 33.06
C GLY A 637 1.60 -13.71 34.20
N ALA A 638 1.56 -14.16 35.48
CA ALA A 638 1.67 -13.26 36.62
C ALA A 638 3.11 -12.79 36.82
N THR A 639 4.05 -13.74 36.75
CA THR A 639 5.47 -13.47 36.88
C THR A 639 6.27 -14.11 35.73
N PHE A 640 7.32 -13.43 35.30
CA PHE A 640 8.26 -13.93 34.29
C PHE A 640 9.65 -14.05 34.86
N THR A 641 10.36 -15.09 34.42
CA THR A 641 11.77 -15.29 34.73
C THR A 641 12.58 -15.33 33.44
N GLY A 642 13.52 -14.41 33.30
CA GLY A 642 14.41 -14.32 32.15
C GLY A 642 15.54 -15.35 32.24
N LYS A 643 15.79 -16.05 31.12
CA LYS A 643 16.92 -16.94 30.91
C LYS A 643 17.70 -16.51 29.68
N SER A 644 18.98 -16.34 29.83
CA SER A 644 19.86 -16.04 28.69
C SER A 644 19.93 -17.24 27.74
N PHE A 645 19.89 -16.98 26.44
CA PHE A 645 20.11 -17.96 25.39
C PHE A 645 21.20 -17.48 24.40
N THR A 646 21.72 -18.40 23.63
CA THR A 646 22.63 -18.13 22.51
C THR A 646 22.02 -18.71 21.22
N LEU A 647 22.31 -18.06 20.09
CA LEU A 647 21.94 -18.55 18.78
C LEU A 647 23.19 -19.05 18.02
N PRO A 648 23.08 -20.13 17.25
CA PRO A 648 24.14 -20.53 16.33
C PRO A 648 24.47 -19.40 15.36
N GLY A 649 25.72 -18.94 15.35
CA GLY A 649 26.17 -17.78 14.59
C GLY A 649 26.10 -16.44 15.33
N GLY A 650 25.69 -16.43 16.61
CA GLY A 650 25.55 -15.23 17.44
C GLY A 650 24.14 -14.61 17.39
N LEU A 651 23.90 -13.62 18.26
CA LEU A 651 22.66 -12.87 18.28
C LEU A 651 22.59 -11.92 17.07
N PRO A 652 21.39 -11.68 16.53
CA PRO A 652 21.19 -10.74 15.44
C PRO A 652 21.60 -9.32 15.84
N HIS A 653 22.02 -8.52 14.86
CA HIS A 653 22.33 -7.11 15.07
C HIS A 653 21.12 -6.22 14.77
N ARG A 654 20.92 -5.14 15.53
CA ARG A 654 19.95 -4.10 15.21
C ARG A 654 20.41 -3.32 13.97
N GLY A 655 19.48 -2.89 13.12
CA GLY A 655 19.76 -2.13 11.91
C GLY A 655 19.97 -2.98 10.67
N GLY A 656 20.49 -2.41 9.60
CA GLY A 656 20.62 -3.05 8.28
C GLY A 656 19.34 -3.01 7.45
N ASP A 657 19.18 -3.99 6.58
CA ASP A 657 18.08 -4.07 5.61
C ASP A 657 16.79 -4.68 6.21
N ARG A 658 16.59 -4.52 7.53
CA ARG A 658 15.38 -4.98 8.20
C ARG A 658 14.15 -4.34 7.59
N MET A 659 13.13 -5.16 7.42
CA MET A 659 11.84 -4.75 6.92
C MET A 659 11.12 -3.85 7.91
N ASP A 660 10.00 -3.32 7.49
CA ASP A 660 9.03 -2.61 8.32
C ASP A 660 8.81 -3.36 9.65
N ALA A 661 8.85 -2.64 10.77
CA ALA A 661 8.65 -3.20 12.10
C ALA A 661 7.27 -3.87 12.31
N ARG A 662 6.32 -3.63 11.40
CA ARG A 662 5.01 -4.30 11.35
C ARG A 662 5.08 -5.71 10.75
N ALA A 663 6.19 -6.09 10.12
CA ALA A 663 6.37 -7.44 9.58
C ALA A 663 6.51 -8.50 10.68
N GLY A 664 6.28 -9.75 10.33
CA GLY A 664 6.34 -10.89 11.25
C GLY A 664 7.74 -11.39 11.59
N GLN A 665 8.78 -10.59 11.35
CA GLN A 665 10.16 -10.87 11.67
C GLN A 665 10.55 -10.47 13.10
N ASP A 666 11.67 -10.97 13.58
CA ASP A 666 12.24 -10.70 14.90
C ASP A 666 11.28 -11.03 16.07
N GLN A 667 10.50 -12.11 15.90
CA GLN A 667 9.43 -12.52 16.81
C GLN A 667 9.57 -13.99 17.22
N LEU A 668 8.93 -14.32 18.36
CA LEU A 668 8.76 -15.67 18.87
C LEU A 668 7.40 -16.24 18.43
N TYR A 669 7.43 -17.49 17.99
CA TYR A 669 6.26 -18.24 17.58
C TYR A 669 6.21 -19.60 18.30
N PRO A 670 5.35 -19.80 19.32
CA PRO A 670 5.07 -21.10 19.88
C PRO A 670 4.39 -22.02 18.86
N THR A 671 4.73 -23.30 18.86
CA THR A 671 4.18 -24.27 17.90
C THR A 671 2.76 -24.69 18.29
N PRO A 672 1.75 -24.55 17.40
CA PRO A 672 0.41 -25.04 17.67
C PRO A 672 0.39 -26.56 17.97
N GLY A 673 -0.28 -26.93 19.04
CA GLY A 673 -0.44 -28.34 19.46
C GLY A 673 0.77 -28.96 20.16
N LYS A 674 1.83 -28.18 20.46
CA LYS A 674 3.02 -28.69 21.13
C LYS A 674 3.57 -27.66 22.12
N ALA A 675 3.40 -27.91 23.40
CA ALA A 675 3.92 -27.06 24.47
C ALA A 675 5.46 -27.05 24.51
N ASP A 676 6.04 -25.94 24.93
CA ASP A 676 7.50 -25.73 25.02
C ASP A 676 8.27 -25.93 23.69
N ASP A 677 7.60 -25.84 22.54
CA ASP A 677 8.20 -25.92 21.20
C ASP A 677 8.13 -24.53 20.55
N LEU A 678 9.31 -23.93 20.30
CA LEU A 678 9.44 -22.50 20.01
C LEU A 678 10.21 -22.24 18.73
N TRP A 679 9.77 -21.26 17.97
CA TRP A 679 10.49 -20.75 16.80
C TRP A 679 10.86 -19.28 16.98
N ILE A 680 12.11 -18.92 16.74
CA ILE A 680 12.54 -17.52 16.58
C ILE A 680 12.63 -17.24 15.08
N ALA A 681 11.73 -16.41 14.60
CA ALA A 681 11.73 -15.89 13.24
C ALA A 681 12.53 -14.58 13.21
N ALA A 682 13.87 -14.67 13.20
CA ALA A 682 14.75 -13.52 13.08
C ALA A 682 14.90 -13.11 11.61
N PHE A 683 15.17 -11.83 11.35
CA PHE A 683 15.40 -11.33 9.99
C PHE A 683 16.49 -12.12 9.25
N ASP A 684 17.56 -12.49 9.94
CA ASP A 684 18.75 -13.18 9.40
C ASP A 684 18.73 -14.70 9.61
N GLY A 685 17.55 -15.29 9.84
CA GLY A 685 17.37 -16.73 9.90
C GLY A 685 16.20 -17.21 10.73
N LEU A 686 15.94 -18.51 10.61
CA LEU A 686 14.92 -19.21 11.37
C LEU A 686 15.59 -20.17 12.36
N TYR A 687 15.14 -20.14 13.61
CA TYR A 687 15.69 -20.97 14.69
C TYR A 687 14.57 -21.74 15.38
N HIS A 688 14.84 -22.98 15.78
CA HIS A 688 13.89 -23.86 16.44
C HIS A 688 14.43 -24.41 17.74
N SER A 689 13.61 -24.42 18.78
CA SER A 689 13.84 -25.06 20.08
C SER A 689 12.69 -26.00 20.40
N ALA A 690 13.00 -27.23 20.80
CA ALA A 690 12.03 -28.22 21.25
C ALA A 690 12.04 -28.44 22.79
N ASP A 691 12.73 -27.56 23.52
CA ASP A 691 12.95 -27.68 24.97
C ASP A 691 12.69 -26.37 25.74
N GLY A 692 11.71 -25.59 25.27
CA GLY A 692 11.27 -24.35 25.93
C GLY A 692 12.32 -23.24 25.87
N GLY A 693 13.14 -23.20 24.83
CA GLY A 693 14.18 -22.19 24.62
C GLY A 693 15.49 -22.50 25.33
N GLY A 694 15.69 -23.74 25.79
CA GLY A 694 16.96 -24.19 26.38
C GLY A 694 18.07 -24.22 25.35
N ASN A 695 17.76 -24.72 24.16
CA ASN A 695 18.69 -24.80 23.02
C ASN A 695 17.95 -24.42 21.72
N PHE A 696 18.61 -23.61 20.89
CA PHE A 696 18.10 -23.25 19.55
C PHE A 696 19.00 -23.83 18.46
N THR A 697 18.38 -24.40 17.43
CA THR A 697 19.05 -24.89 16.22
C THR A 697 18.69 -23.98 15.05
N LYS A 698 19.69 -23.47 14.32
CA LYS A 698 19.47 -22.67 13.10
C LYS A 698 19.07 -23.57 11.93
N LEU A 699 18.09 -23.15 11.14
CA LEU A 699 17.75 -23.74 9.85
C LEU A 699 18.65 -23.12 8.77
N PRO A 700 19.70 -23.82 8.32
CA PRO A 700 20.76 -23.19 7.53
C PRO A 700 20.30 -22.69 6.15
N GLN A 701 19.20 -23.26 5.60
CA GLN A 701 18.66 -22.86 4.31
C GLN A 701 17.98 -21.48 4.34
N VAL A 702 17.56 -21.03 5.54
CA VAL A 702 16.84 -19.73 5.68
C VAL A 702 17.86 -18.62 5.89
N GLU A 703 18.03 -17.79 4.88
CA GLU A 703 18.99 -16.68 4.87
C GLU A 703 18.36 -15.38 5.38
N GLN A 704 17.13 -15.10 4.91
CA GLN A 704 16.35 -13.95 5.35
C GLN A 704 14.89 -14.35 5.58
N LEU A 705 14.27 -13.75 6.59
CA LEU A 705 12.89 -13.99 6.93
C LEU A 705 12.17 -12.65 7.19
N HIS A 706 10.99 -12.48 6.61
CA HIS A 706 10.17 -11.28 6.75
C HIS A 706 8.84 -11.54 7.45
N ALA A 707 8.27 -12.73 7.26
CA ALA A 707 7.07 -13.17 7.94
C ALA A 707 7.08 -14.70 8.10
N PHE A 708 6.48 -15.18 9.19
CA PHE A 708 6.40 -16.60 9.53
C PHE A 708 5.03 -16.96 10.08
N GLY A 709 4.59 -18.20 9.88
CA GLY A 709 3.32 -18.68 10.44
C GLY A 709 3.11 -20.17 10.26
N PHE A 710 2.12 -20.68 10.98
CA PHE A 710 1.73 -22.08 10.97
C PHE A 710 0.41 -22.30 10.24
N GLY A 711 0.19 -23.53 9.77
CA GLY A 711 -1.08 -23.98 9.23
C GLY A 711 -1.32 -25.47 9.51
N LYS A 712 -2.44 -25.97 9.02
CA LYS A 712 -2.85 -27.36 9.24
C LYS A 712 -1.77 -28.33 8.76
N ALA A 713 -1.48 -29.36 9.57
CA ALA A 713 -0.60 -30.46 9.21
C ALA A 713 -1.06 -31.18 7.92
N ALA A 714 -0.11 -31.74 7.18
CA ALA A 714 -0.42 -32.56 6.00
C ALA A 714 -1.23 -33.80 6.43
N PRO A 715 -2.08 -34.36 5.55
CA PRO A 715 -2.79 -35.57 5.84
C PRO A 715 -1.86 -36.69 6.33
N GLY A 716 -2.15 -37.29 7.47
CA GLY A 716 -1.34 -38.32 8.11
C GLY A 716 -0.11 -37.82 8.87
N SER A 717 0.12 -36.51 8.96
CA SER A 717 1.19 -35.88 9.74
C SER A 717 0.65 -35.18 10.98
N SER A 718 1.44 -35.19 12.06
CA SER A 718 1.20 -34.37 13.26
C SER A 718 2.01 -33.07 13.26
N VAL A 719 2.91 -32.89 12.25
CA VAL A 719 3.76 -31.71 12.14
C VAL A 719 2.98 -30.60 11.44
N PRO A 720 2.79 -29.42 12.05
CA PRO A 720 2.14 -28.28 11.42
C PRO A 720 2.85 -27.89 10.13
N ALA A 721 2.11 -27.46 9.11
CA ALA A 721 2.72 -26.83 7.96
C ALA A 721 3.31 -25.48 8.39
N LEU A 722 4.52 -25.18 7.92
CA LEU A 722 5.20 -23.90 8.15
C LEU A 722 5.11 -23.07 6.87
N TYR A 723 4.89 -21.78 7.05
CA TYR A 723 4.89 -20.79 5.97
C TYR A 723 5.88 -19.69 6.27
N LEU A 724 6.62 -19.26 5.27
CA LEU A 724 7.68 -18.26 5.40
C LEU A 724 7.69 -17.35 4.17
N VAL A 725 7.88 -16.06 4.41
CA VAL A 725 8.24 -15.07 3.39
C VAL A 725 9.69 -14.67 3.62
N GLY A 726 10.54 -14.82 2.63
CA GLY A 726 11.97 -14.55 2.80
C GLY A 726 12.85 -15.09 1.68
N THR A 727 14.09 -15.42 2.03
CA THR A 727 15.08 -16.00 1.12
C THR A 727 15.53 -17.37 1.65
N ILE A 728 15.38 -18.39 0.82
CA ILE A 728 15.82 -19.76 1.10
C ILE A 728 16.71 -20.23 -0.06
N ASP A 729 17.91 -20.70 0.26
CA ASP A 729 18.92 -21.15 -0.71
C ASP A 729 19.11 -20.16 -1.88
N GLY A 730 19.24 -18.87 -1.56
CA GLY A 730 19.40 -17.76 -2.50
C GLY A 730 18.14 -17.38 -3.30
N VAL A 731 17.00 -18.07 -3.11
CA VAL A 731 15.75 -17.78 -3.80
C VAL A 731 14.81 -17.00 -2.87
N ARG A 732 14.36 -15.83 -3.33
CA ARG A 732 13.36 -15.03 -2.62
C ARG A 732 11.96 -15.46 -3.02
N GLY A 733 11.05 -15.60 -2.02
CA GLY A 733 9.68 -16.01 -2.29
C GLY A 733 8.85 -16.25 -1.06
N ILE A 734 7.71 -16.88 -1.27
CA ILE A 734 6.81 -17.41 -0.25
C ILE A 734 6.93 -18.93 -0.26
N PHE A 735 7.23 -19.49 0.91
CA PHE A 735 7.57 -20.90 1.02
C PHE A 735 6.62 -21.63 1.97
N ARG A 736 6.48 -22.93 1.72
CA ARG A 736 5.81 -23.89 2.61
C ARG A 736 6.72 -25.07 2.90
N SER A 737 6.79 -25.47 4.17
CA SER A 737 7.33 -26.75 4.62
C SER A 737 6.22 -27.60 5.24
N THR A 738 6.29 -28.93 5.10
CA THR A 738 5.35 -29.90 5.69
C THR A 738 6.04 -30.98 6.51
N ASP A 739 7.33 -30.82 6.74
CA ASP A 739 8.21 -31.81 7.35
C ASP A 739 9.09 -31.23 8.48
N GLY A 740 8.65 -30.09 9.08
CA GLY A 740 9.37 -29.42 10.16
C GLY A 740 10.62 -28.69 9.68
N ALA A 741 10.49 -27.99 8.55
CA ALA A 741 11.54 -27.19 7.90
C ALA A 741 12.74 -28.00 7.35
N ARG A 742 12.63 -29.32 7.18
CA ARG A 742 13.68 -30.12 6.53
C ARG A 742 13.74 -29.85 5.04
N SER A 743 12.58 -29.60 4.42
CA SER A 743 12.49 -29.19 3.02
C SER A 743 11.47 -28.08 2.83
N TRP A 744 11.66 -27.28 1.81
CA TRP A 744 10.80 -26.15 1.48
C TRP A 744 10.33 -26.23 0.02
N ALA A 745 9.15 -25.74 -0.22
CA ALA A 745 8.61 -25.54 -1.57
C ALA A 745 8.17 -24.10 -1.75
N ILE A 746 8.54 -23.48 -2.88
CA ILE A 746 8.04 -22.17 -3.26
C ILE A 746 6.57 -22.29 -3.69
N ILE A 747 5.71 -21.39 -3.23
CA ILE A 747 4.27 -21.44 -3.44
C ILE A 747 3.69 -20.23 -4.17
N ASN A 748 4.45 -19.14 -4.31
CA ASN A 748 4.08 -18.02 -5.17
C ASN A 748 4.73 -18.15 -6.55
N ASP A 749 4.16 -17.47 -7.51
CA ASP A 749 4.68 -17.35 -8.88
C ASP A 749 5.06 -15.88 -9.18
N LEU A 750 5.57 -15.63 -10.39
CA LEU A 750 6.00 -14.30 -10.81
C LEU A 750 4.85 -13.27 -10.92
N ALA A 751 3.62 -13.72 -11.03
CA ALA A 751 2.46 -12.84 -11.08
C ALA A 751 1.94 -12.45 -9.68
N HIS A 752 2.44 -13.11 -8.61
CA HIS A 752 1.96 -12.96 -7.24
C HIS A 752 3.13 -12.76 -6.28
N GLN A 753 3.62 -11.51 -6.19
CA GLN A 753 4.77 -11.11 -5.36
C GLN A 753 4.44 -9.97 -4.39
N TRP A 754 3.46 -9.09 -4.72
CA TRP A 754 2.86 -8.03 -3.91
C TRP A 754 3.83 -7.03 -3.24
N GLY A 755 5.00 -6.78 -3.80
CA GLY A 755 5.97 -5.83 -3.25
C GLY A 755 6.41 -6.19 -1.84
N LEU A 756 5.77 -5.66 -0.82
CA LEU A 756 6.10 -5.86 0.58
C LEU A 756 5.03 -6.69 1.30
N VAL A 757 5.38 -7.93 1.63
CA VAL A 757 4.53 -8.81 2.47
C VAL A 757 4.92 -8.65 3.93
N LEU A 758 3.96 -8.19 4.75
CA LEU A 758 4.14 -7.94 6.18
C LEU A 758 3.78 -9.16 7.04
N GLN A 759 2.73 -9.89 6.67
CA GLN A 759 2.14 -10.94 7.49
C GLN A 759 1.88 -12.21 6.67
N ILE A 760 2.04 -13.37 7.30
CA ILE A 760 1.65 -14.67 6.74
C ILE A 760 1.05 -15.56 7.82
N SER A 761 -0.02 -16.27 7.49
CA SER A 761 -0.65 -17.25 8.38
C SER A 761 -1.23 -18.40 7.56
N GLY A 762 -0.96 -19.63 7.93
CA GLY A 762 -1.67 -20.77 7.34
C GLY A 762 -3.02 -21.00 8.01
N ASP A 763 -3.96 -21.61 7.29
CA ASP A 763 -5.26 -21.99 7.86
C ASP A 763 -5.14 -23.28 8.70
N PRO A 764 -5.46 -23.25 10.01
CA PRO A 764 -5.40 -24.45 10.85
C PRO A 764 -6.53 -25.47 10.54
N LYS A 765 -7.55 -25.08 9.78
CA LYS A 765 -8.71 -25.90 9.40
C LYS A 765 -8.52 -26.59 8.06
N LYS A 766 -7.79 -25.93 7.11
CA LYS A 766 -7.64 -26.41 5.74
C LYS A 766 -6.16 -26.55 5.37
N PHE A 767 -5.70 -27.78 5.18
CA PHE A 767 -4.32 -28.02 4.74
C PHE A 767 -4.00 -27.32 3.43
N GLY A 768 -2.87 -26.67 3.39
CA GLY A 768 -2.34 -25.97 2.24
C GLY A 768 -2.84 -24.54 2.06
N ARG A 769 -3.97 -24.15 2.65
CA ARG A 769 -4.43 -22.76 2.60
C ARG A 769 -3.50 -21.84 3.38
N VAL A 770 -3.17 -20.70 2.80
CA VAL A 770 -2.34 -19.67 3.41
C VAL A 770 -2.92 -18.29 3.14
N TYR A 771 -2.78 -17.39 4.09
CA TYR A 771 -3.15 -15.97 4.02
C TYR A 771 -1.88 -15.14 4.01
N VAL A 772 -1.83 -14.16 3.12
CA VAL A 772 -0.70 -13.25 2.91
C VAL A 772 -1.18 -11.82 3.01
N GLY A 773 -0.65 -11.07 3.97
CA GLY A 773 -0.93 -9.66 4.17
C GLY A 773 0.15 -8.78 3.55
N ALA A 774 -0.17 -8.03 2.51
CA ALA A 774 0.75 -7.15 1.82
C ALA A 774 0.47 -5.68 2.14
N HIS A 775 1.53 -4.90 2.26
CA HIS A 775 1.45 -3.47 2.57
C HIS A 775 0.75 -2.70 1.45
N GLY A 776 -0.36 -2.05 1.76
CA GLY A 776 -1.17 -1.29 0.79
C GLY A 776 -1.94 -2.16 -0.22
N ARG A 777 -1.75 -3.51 -0.22
CA ARG A 777 -2.44 -4.42 -1.15
C ARG A 777 -3.40 -5.39 -0.44
N GLY A 778 -3.70 -5.12 0.82
CA GLY A 778 -4.64 -5.92 1.61
C GLY A 778 -4.19 -7.35 1.85
N VAL A 779 -5.15 -8.26 1.89
CA VAL A 779 -4.90 -9.67 2.18
C VAL A 779 -5.25 -10.54 0.97
N SER A 780 -4.35 -11.43 0.61
CA SER A 780 -4.58 -12.50 -0.36
C SER A 780 -4.61 -13.86 0.32
N TYR A 781 -5.34 -14.81 -0.23
CA TYR A 781 -5.27 -16.20 0.18
C TYR A 781 -4.91 -17.11 -0.98
N GLY A 782 -4.16 -18.17 -0.69
CA GLY A 782 -3.75 -19.16 -1.65
C GLY A 782 -4.18 -20.57 -1.26
N ASP A 783 -4.68 -21.32 -2.22
CA ASP A 783 -4.95 -22.75 -2.10
C ASP A 783 -4.09 -23.52 -3.11
N PRO A 784 -3.52 -24.71 -2.78
CA PRO A 784 -2.85 -25.57 -3.76
C PRO A 784 -3.78 -25.90 -4.93
N LYS A 785 -3.23 -25.91 -6.16
CA LYS A 785 -3.94 -26.31 -7.38
C LYS A 785 -4.11 -27.82 -7.44
#